data_ea3e283c96de39d54758ce09998235dc
#
_entry.id   ea3e283c96de39d54758ce09998235dc
#
_cell.length_a   1.000
_cell.length_b   1.000
_cell.length_c   1.000
_cell.angle_alpha   90.00
_cell.angle_beta   90.00
_cell.angle_gamma   90.00
#
_symmetry.space_group_name_H-M   'P 1'
#
loop_
_entity.id
_entity.type
_entity.pdbx_description
1 polymer ?
#
loop_
_entity_poly.entity_id
_entity_poly.type
_entity_poly.pdbx_seq_one_letter_code
_entity_poly.pdbx_strand_id
1 'polypeptide(L)'
;MHFILKMAWRDSRASRRRLLLVSLSVVMGIAALVGIGSVGDDLRRAISEQTRSLLGADLAVTSRQPFTVATLARLTRDTEAIAQEVSVTSMVNFPTRGDQRRLVQVRGLDGEFPFYGEMVTEPAGAMAALADGNSALLEETILVQFGVQVGDPVVIGNARFTVAGALRKIPGESAAVSMFSPRVYLSSEAMAKTGLLEREGIRSYRAHLKLRSGVDADEAAEALKRDLAGERLNFTTVEDRKRDLGASMGDVESFLSLVGFISLFLGAVGVASGMHVYVRQKLATVAVLRCLGASARTSFSVYIVQGIAIGLIGAVLGAGLGIAVEQVLPRLLRDFLPFAFEVSLSWRAVVQGMAAGLIISILFALLPLLAVRRVSPLLALRSAQGVKVAPDRLRWWIYLGISAAVLGFAVLEAGKRRGLGFTVVLALSFAVFWAVAKFVTWMTRRFAPGRRWPYVLRQGLANLHRPNNRTVLLVTSLGLGVFLMLTLVLTRETLLGKISSIATGDRPNLMFFDIQEDQMSDFRRIVANSGSPLIADAPIVTMRLTRVRGIDVDILLRNGGAGIPGWTLRREYRSTYRATLSDTEKVVGGEFVSAVEPEAERIPISLEQGLARDLQVGLGDELVFSVQGVPLTTYVSSLRQVEWQRMQPNFFVVFPSGVLEAAPQTFVAAVRASSSEASAKLQQAIGRELPTVSAIDLALIMRTIDDILGKVSYVVSFIAAFTVATGVLVLAGAVLSGRFQRIRETVLLRTLGATRRQLWQIQLVEYAVLGFLAALAGGGLALGANALLAHFVFKTSPVFPVVTVVCAIVSAMGITLLVGLLANRSVTRHPPLEVLRQEV
;
A
#
# COMPACT_ATOMS: atom_id res chain seq x y z
N MET A 1 24.47 -8.50 43.31
CA MET A 1 24.42 -8.30 41.84
C MET A 1 25.54 -9.04 41.11
N HIS A 2 26.78 -8.99 41.58
CA HIS A 2 27.95 -9.67 40.97
C HIS A 2 27.77 -11.20 40.81
N PHE A 3 27.22 -11.90 41.84
CA PHE A 3 26.95 -13.31 41.78
C PHE A 3 25.96 -13.69 40.67
N ILE A 4 24.88 -12.90 40.53
CA ILE A 4 23.84 -13.15 39.51
C ILE A 4 24.43 -13.05 38.09
N LEU A 5 25.20 -12.01 37.83
CA LEU A 5 25.86 -11.81 36.53
C LEU A 5 26.89 -12.92 36.21
N LYS A 6 27.75 -13.25 37.20
CA LYS A 6 28.77 -14.30 37.04
C LYS A 6 28.13 -15.68 36.81
N MET A 7 27.05 -15.98 37.54
CA MET A 7 26.31 -17.25 37.37
C MET A 7 25.55 -17.31 36.05
N ALA A 8 24.88 -16.19 35.63
CA ALA A 8 24.23 -16.10 34.35
C ALA A 8 25.19 -16.33 33.18
N TRP A 9 26.38 -15.72 33.24
CA TRP A 9 27.44 -15.92 32.25
C TRP A 9 27.98 -17.34 32.21
N ARG A 10 28.27 -17.92 33.37
CA ARG A 10 28.80 -19.28 33.47
C ARG A 10 27.82 -20.34 32.97
N ASP A 11 26.56 -20.22 33.34
CA ASP A 11 25.49 -21.12 32.91
C ASP A 11 25.17 -20.98 31.39
N SER A 12 25.29 -19.79 30.84
CA SER A 12 25.09 -19.55 29.41
C SER A 12 26.13 -20.26 28.54
N ARG A 13 27.37 -20.37 29.00
CA ARG A 13 28.45 -21.09 28.26
C ARG A 13 28.09 -22.52 27.90
N ALA A 14 27.46 -23.25 28.82
CA ALA A 14 27.03 -24.65 28.61
C ALA A 14 25.88 -24.77 27.59
N SER A 15 25.17 -23.65 27.28
CA SER A 15 23.96 -23.65 26.45
C SER A 15 24.06 -22.77 25.20
N ARG A 16 25.28 -22.32 24.81
CA ARG A 16 25.52 -21.35 23.75
C ARG A 16 24.81 -21.64 22.43
N ARG A 17 24.92 -22.86 21.89
CA ARG A 17 24.29 -23.25 20.62
C ARG A 17 22.76 -23.10 20.63
N ARG A 18 22.15 -23.28 21.80
CA ARG A 18 20.68 -23.16 21.95
C ARG A 18 20.23 -21.72 22.09
N LEU A 19 21.00 -20.94 22.87
CA LEU A 19 20.77 -19.53 23.03
C LEU A 19 20.94 -18.78 21.69
N LEU A 20 21.89 -19.20 20.84
CA LEU A 20 22.04 -18.69 19.48
C LEU A 20 20.83 -18.97 18.60
N LEU A 21 20.19 -20.14 18.69
CA LEU A 21 18.96 -20.41 17.91
C LEU A 21 17.79 -19.52 18.36
N VAL A 22 17.69 -19.26 19.68
CA VAL A 22 16.67 -18.33 20.20
C VAL A 22 16.97 -16.90 19.76
N SER A 23 18.25 -16.48 19.88
CA SER A 23 18.65 -15.12 19.47
C SER A 23 18.47 -14.89 17.97
N LEU A 24 18.67 -15.92 17.12
CA LEU A 24 18.48 -15.79 15.68
C LEU A 24 17.03 -15.41 15.32
N SER A 25 16.04 -15.98 16.01
CA SER A 25 14.63 -15.59 15.80
C SER A 25 14.36 -14.13 16.18
N VAL A 26 15.02 -13.65 17.26
CA VAL A 26 14.95 -12.23 17.67
C VAL A 26 15.63 -11.35 16.65
N VAL A 27 16.85 -11.71 16.23
CA VAL A 27 17.63 -10.99 15.22
C VAL A 27 16.83 -10.80 13.94
N MET A 28 16.25 -11.90 13.42
CA MET A 28 15.49 -11.85 12.17
C MET A 28 14.21 -11.02 12.29
N GLY A 29 13.48 -11.13 13.42
CA GLY A 29 12.29 -10.33 13.66
C GLY A 29 12.57 -8.83 13.74
N ILE A 30 13.64 -8.45 14.45
CA ILE A 30 14.06 -7.04 14.59
C ILE A 30 14.68 -6.53 13.30
N ALA A 31 15.47 -7.35 12.59
CA ALA A 31 16.02 -6.97 11.29
C ALA A 31 14.94 -6.66 10.26
N ALA A 32 13.89 -7.49 10.22
CA ALA A 32 12.76 -7.24 9.36
C ALA A 32 12.01 -5.96 9.76
N LEU A 33 11.78 -5.74 11.06
CA LEU A 33 11.11 -4.53 11.55
C LEU A 33 11.89 -3.24 11.23
N VAL A 34 13.21 -3.24 11.52
CA VAL A 34 14.08 -2.10 11.24
C VAL A 34 14.20 -1.86 9.74
N GLY A 35 14.49 -2.89 8.94
CA GLY A 35 14.65 -2.76 7.50
C GLY A 35 13.37 -2.28 6.80
N ILE A 36 12.20 -2.81 7.18
CA ILE A 36 10.91 -2.39 6.62
C ILE A 36 10.53 -0.99 7.10
N GLY A 37 10.74 -0.69 8.39
CA GLY A 37 10.48 0.63 8.97
C GLY A 37 11.33 1.71 8.30
N SER A 38 12.62 1.45 8.08
CA SER A 38 13.54 2.36 7.38
C SER A 38 13.12 2.60 5.94
N VAL A 39 12.80 1.53 5.18
CA VAL A 39 12.28 1.67 3.80
C VAL A 39 10.98 2.48 3.78
N GLY A 40 10.10 2.28 4.77
CA GLY A 40 8.88 3.08 4.91
C GLY A 40 9.16 4.56 5.18
N ASP A 41 10.11 4.88 6.05
CA ASP A 41 10.51 6.26 6.35
C ASP A 41 11.20 6.93 5.16
N ASP A 42 12.07 6.19 4.45
CA ASP A 42 12.73 6.69 3.22
C ASP A 42 11.71 6.96 2.12
N LEU A 43 10.73 6.07 1.95
CA LEU A 43 9.63 6.27 0.99
C LEU A 43 8.81 7.52 1.35
N ARG A 44 8.47 7.72 2.62
CA ARG A 44 7.75 8.93 3.09
C ARG A 44 8.57 10.20 2.84
N ARG A 45 9.90 10.17 3.08
CA ARG A 45 10.80 11.30 2.80
C ARG A 45 10.88 11.59 1.31
N ALA A 46 11.14 10.57 0.50
CA ALA A 46 11.19 10.70 -0.95
C ALA A 46 9.90 11.31 -1.51
N ILE A 47 8.72 10.88 -1.03
CA ILE A 47 7.43 11.46 -1.38
C ILE A 47 7.36 12.92 -0.93
N SER A 48 7.81 13.25 0.29
CA SER A 48 7.75 14.61 0.82
C SER A 48 8.67 15.56 0.05
N GLU A 49 9.92 15.17 -0.20
CA GLU A 49 10.89 15.96 -0.97
C GLU A 49 10.46 16.12 -2.42
N GLN A 50 9.96 15.05 -3.01
CA GLN A 50 9.44 15.09 -4.37
C GLN A 50 8.16 15.92 -4.46
N THR A 51 7.28 15.89 -3.44
CA THR A 51 6.06 16.72 -3.43
C THR A 51 6.40 18.19 -3.35
N ARG A 52 7.41 18.59 -2.57
CA ARG A 52 7.89 19.96 -2.50
C ARG A 52 8.51 20.40 -3.83
N SER A 53 9.34 19.55 -4.42
CA SER A 53 9.87 19.74 -5.78
C SER A 53 8.76 19.73 -6.84
N LEU A 54 7.73 18.91 -6.67
CA LEU A 54 6.58 18.86 -7.58
C LEU A 54 5.73 20.13 -7.53
N LEU A 55 5.50 20.74 -6.37
CA LEU A 55 4.79 22.01 -6.27
C LEU A 55 5.64 23.17 -6.74
N GLY A 56 6.97 23.04 -6.65
CA GLY A 56 7.93 24.10 -6.95
C GLY A 56 7.89 25.28 -5.97
N ALA A 57 7.02 25.21 -4.94
CA ALA A 57 6.73 26.25 -3.96
C ALA A 57 6.27 25.64 -2.64
N ASP A 58 6.17 26.40 -1.54
CA ASP A 58 5.57 25.93 -0.28
C ASP A 58 4.04 26.02 -0.33
N LEU A 59 3.50 27.04 -1.01
CA LEU A 59 2.08 27.29 -1.18
C LEU A 59 1.80 27.84 -2.59
N ALA A 60 0.81 27.27 -3.26
CA ALA A 60 0.32 27.80 -4.54
C ALA A 60 -1.11 28.32 -4.37
N VAL A 61 -1.35 29.56 -4.81
CA VAL A 61 -2.66 30.21 -4.81
C VAL A 61 -3.13 30.36 -6.24
N THR A 62 -4.29 29.83 -6.58
CA THR A 62 -4.84 29.83 -7.94
C THR A 62 -6.13 30.65 -7.98
N SER A 63 -6.25 31.50 -9.00
CA SER A 63 -7.43 32.34 -9.28
C SER A 63 -7.82 32.24 -10.75
N ARG A 64 -9.10 32.49 -11.07
CA ARG A 64 -9.57 32.69 -12.44
C ARG A 64 -9.57 34.18 -12.87
N GLN A 65 -9.32 35.06 -11.93
CA GLN A 65 -9.21 36.50 -12.14
C GLN A 65 -7.82 36.97 -11.78
N PRO A 66 -7.32 38.07 -12.36
CA PRO A 66 -6.04 38.63 -11.94
C PRO A 66 -6.05 38.96 -10.45
N PHE A 67 -4.92 38.73 -9.78
CA PHE A 67 -4.77 39.12 -8.40
C PHE A 67 -4.81 40.63 -8.25
N THR A 68 -5.59 41.16 -7.31
CA THR A 68 -5.59 42.58 -6.99
C THR A 68 -4.30 42.97 -6.27
N VAL A 69 -3.96 44.28 -6.28
CA VAL A 69 -2.81 44.78 -5.54
C VAL A 69 -2.94 44.49 -4.04
N ALA A 70 -4.15 44.59 -3.51
CA ALA A 70 -4.43 44.24 -2.11
C ALA A 70 -4.20 42.75 -1.82
N THR A 71 -4.66 41.87 -2.69
CA THR A 71 -4.43 40.41 -2.59
C THR A 71 -2.94 40.10 -2.63
N LEU A 72 -2.19 40.65 -3.58
CA LEU A 72 -0.74 40.44 -3.69
C LEU A 72 0.00 40.95 -2.44
N ALA A 73 -0.35 42.16 -1.94
CA ALA A 73 0.24 42.70 -0.72
C ALA A 73 -0.01 41.77 0.50
N ARG A 74 -1.17 41.09 0.52
CA ARG A 74 -1.49 40.10 1.58
C ARG A 74 -0.71 38.84 1.41
N LEU A 75 -0.56 38.28 0.20
CA LEU A 75 0.20 37.09 -0.12
C LEU A 75 1.70 37.27 0.17
N THR A 76 2.25 38.49 -0.01
CA THR A 76 3.70 38.73 0.20
C THR A 76 4.09 38.96 1.65
N ARG A 77 3.14 39.12 2.58
CA ARG A 77 3.44 39.49 3.99
C ARG A 77 4.35 38.50 4.72
N ASP A 78 4.06 37.19 4.57
CA ASP A 78 4.76 36.11 5.26
C ASP A 78 5.65 35.28 4.32
N THR A 79 5.93 35.82 3.10
CA THR A 79 6.72 35.16 2.08
C THR A 79 8.14 35.71 2.00
N GLU A 80 9.08 34.85 1.60
CA GLU A 80 10.45 35.22 1.24
C GLU A 80 10.52 35.64 -0.24
N ALA A 81 9.82 34.89 -1.12
CA ALA A 81 9.76 35.14 -2.53
C ALA A 81 8.39 34.76 -3.12
N ILE A 82 7.99 35.44 -4.20
CA ILE A 82 6.75 35.15 -4.94
C ILE A 82 7.07 35.11 -6.44
N ALA A 83 6.50 34.12 -7.12
CA ALA A 83 6.48 34.08 -8.58
C ALA A 83 5.05 33.97 -9.05
N GLN A 84 4.72 34.72 -10.13
CA GLN A 84 3.38 34.70 -10.69
C GLN A 84 3.39 33.98 -12.04
N GLU A 85 2.36 33.23 -12.29
CA GLU A 85 2.13 32.50 -13.52
C GLU A 85 0.73 32.83 -14.05
N VAL A 86 0.64 33.18 -15.32
CA VAL A 86 -0.63 33.24 -16.03
C VAL A 86 -0.66 32.19 -17.10
N SER A 87 -1.72 31.43 -17.18
CA SER A 87 -1.87 30.36 -18.18
C SER A 87 -3.15 30.53 -18.99
N VAL A 88 -3.03 30.36 -20.31
CA VAL A 88 -4.11 30.42 -21.29
C VAL A 88 -3.96 29.24 -22.25
N THR A 89 -5.06 28.59 -22.58
CA THR A 89 -5.07 27.57 -23.64
C THR A 89 -5.26 28.26 -25.00
N SER A 90 -4.32 28.06 -25.93
CA SER A 90 -4.34 28.67 -27.25
C SER A 90 -3.72 27.75 -28.32
N MET A 91 -4.06 28.07 -29.58
CA MET A 91 -3.40 27.39 -30.72
C MET A 91 -2.04 28.05 -30.95
N VAL A 92 -1.04 27.21 -31.13
CA VAL A 92 0.32 27.62 -31.55
C VAL A 92 0.53 27.13 -32.97
N ASN A 93 1.11 27.99 -33.82
CA ASN A 93 1.39 27.71 -35.22
C ASN A 93 2.90 27.60 -35.48
N PHE A 94 3.28 26.60 -36.30
CA PHE A 94 4.65 26.32 -36.70
C PHE A 94 4.86 26.61 -38.21
N PRO A 95 5.24 27.85 -38.59
CA PRO A 95 5.32 28.28 -40.00
C PRO A 95 6.32 27.49 -40.84
N THR A 96 7.42 27.04 -40.24
CA THR A 96 8.48 26.25 -40.90
C THR A 96 8.07 24.80 -41.19
N ARG A 97 6.93 24.36 -40.67
CA ARG A 97 6.42 22.99 -40.76
C ARG A 97 5.04 22.89 -41.42
N GLY A 98 4.81 23.72 -42.45
CA GLY A 98 3.58 23.70 -43.24
C GLY A 98 2.38 24.31 -42.49
N ASP A 99 2.58 25.30 -41.67
CA ASP A 99 1.56 25.98 -40.87
C ASP A 99 0.75 25.05 -39.96
N GLN A 100 1.38 23.98 -39.50
CA GLN A 100 0.74 23.07 -38.56
C GLN A 100 0.41 23.79 -37.26
N ARG A 101 -0.77 23.47 -36.68
CA ARG A 101 -1.27 24.10 -35.47
C ARG A 101 -1.49 23.06 -34.37
N ARG A 102 -1.20 23.45 -33.13
CA ARG A 102 -1.43 22.60 -31.97
C ARG A 102 -2.06 23.42 -30.83
N LEU A 103 -3.07 22.84 -30.21
CA LEU A 103 -3.60 23.35 -28.96
C LEU A 103 -2.60 23.08 -27.81
N VAL A 104 -2.16 24.16 -27.17
CA VAL A 104 -1.19 24.12 -26.08
C VAL A 104 -1.61 25.02 -24.93
N GLN A 105 -1.05 24.79 -23.77
CA GLN A 105 -1.17 25.70 -22.65
C GLN A 105 0.01 26.68 -22.67
N VAL A 106 -0.28 27.95 -23.05
CA VAL A 106 0.72 29.02 -23.02
C VAL A 106 0.79 29.57 -21.60
N ARG A 107 1.98 29.59 -21.02
CA ARG A 107 2.25 30.07 -19.67
C ARG A 107 3.22 31.25 -19.68
N GLY A 108 2.76 32.38 -19.15
CA GLY A 108 3.59 33.54 -18.88
C GLY A 108 4.09 33.48 -17.43
N LEU A 109 5.39 33.51 -17.24
CA LEU A 109 6.04 33.44 -15.93
C LEU A 109 6.66 34.79 -15.56
N ASP A 110 6.44 35.23 -14.32
CA ASP A 110 7.06 36.39 -13.72
C ASP A 110 7.69 36.01 -12.37
N GLY A 111 8.97 36.34 -12.18
CA GLY A 111 9.75 35.96 -11.00
C GLY A 111 10.57 34.69 -11.18
N GLU A 112 11.32 34.34 -10.15
CA GLU A 112 12.16 33.14 -10.11
C GLU A 112 11.31 31.94 -9.73
N PHE A 113 11.05 31.06 -10.67
CA PHE A 113 10.36 29.78 -10.46
C PHE A 113 11.07 28.67 -11.23
N PRO A 114 11.24 27.49 -10.62
CA PRO A 114 10.74 27.01 -9.32
C PRO A 114 11.64 27.38 -8.15
N PHE A 115 11.08 27.52 -6.94
CA PHE A 115 11.86 27.70 -5.71
C PHE A 115 12.46 26.37 -5.21
N TYR A 116 11.84 25.24 -5.56
CA TYR A 116 12.29 23.88 -5.24
C TYR A 116 12.24 23.01 -6.48
N GLY A 117 13.30 22.21 -6.68
CA GLY A 117 13.47 21.42 -7.89
C GLY A 117 14.09 22.23 -9.03
N GLU A 118 14.13 21.64 -10.21
CA GLU A 118 14.77 22.23 -11.39
C GLU A 118 13.87 22.07 -12.62
N MET A 119 13.80 23.12 -13.44
CA MET A 119 13.35 23.00 -14.82
C MET A 119 14.53 22.55 -15.69
N VAL A 120 14.42 21.35 -16.25
CA VAL A 120 15.47 20.81 -17.12
C VAL A 120 15.18 21.20 -18.55
N THR A 121 16.10 21.94 -19.16
CA THR A 121 16.00 22.40 -20.54
C THR A 121 17.11 21.85 -21.43
N GLU A 122 16.88 21.73 -22.70
CA GLU A 122 17.88 21.44 -23.72
C GLU A 122 17.83 22.51 -24.81
N PRO A 123 18.90 23.34 -25.00
CA PRO A 123 20.16 23.31 -24.24
C PRO A 123 20.00 23.69 -22.75
N ALA A 124 20.94 23.28 -21.93
CA ALA A 124 20.94 23.61 -20.51
C ALA A 124 21.00 25.14 -20.31
N GLY A 125 20.16 25.66 -19.39
CA GLY A 125 20.12 27.09 -19.10
C GLY A 125 19.23 27.89 -20.09
N ALA A 126 18.50 27.29 -21.00
CA ALA A 126 17.60 27.99 -21.94
C ALA A 126 16.48 28.79 -21.25
N MET A 127 16.22 28.57 -19.96
CA MET A 127 15.29 29.41 -19.17
C MET A 127 15.72 30.90 -19.14
N ALA A 128 17.02 31.17 -19.13
CA ALA A 128 17.54 32.54 -19.13
C ALA A 128 17.17 33.30 -20.40
N ALA A 129 16.99 32.63 -21.53
CA ALA A 129 16.58 33.24 -22.79
C ALA A 129 15.16 33.80 -22.76
N LEU A 130 14.31 33.40 -21.82
CA LEU A 130 12.97 33.99 -21.68
C LEU A 130 13.01 35.47 -21.28
N ALA A 131 14.10 35.94 -20.68
CA ALA A 131 14.26 37.32 -20.23
C ALA A 131 14.36 38.30 -21.40
N ASP A 132 14.67 37.86 -22.62
CA ASP A 132 14.74 38.72 -23.82
C ASP A 132 13.36 39.13 -24.35
N GLY A 133 12.29 38.51 -23.87
CA GLY A 133 10.91 38.76 -24.24
C GLY A 133 10.51 38.40 -25.69
N ASN A 134 11.39 37.67 -26.42
CA ASN A 134 11.17 37.20 -27.80
C ASN A 134 11.37 35.71 -27.97
N SER A 135 11.73 35.01 -26.88
CA SER A 135 11.99 33.59 -26.85
C SER A 135 10.84 32.81 -26.21
N ALA A 136 10.68 31.55 -26.67
CA ALA A 136 9.72 30.59 -26.15
C ALA A 136 10.41 29.27 -25.81
N LEU A 137 10.06 28.66 -24.68
CA LEU A 137 10.44 27.29 -24.37
C LEU A 137 9.26 26.36 -24.62
N LEU A 138 9.48 25.35 -25.44
CA LEU A 138 8.47 24.38 -25.80
C LEU A 138 8.76 23.06 -25.08
N GLU A 139 7.70 22.36 -24.70
CA GLU A 139 7.84 21.01 -24.17
C GLU A 139 8.43 20.05 -25.23
N GLU A 140 9.34 19.16 -24.84
CA GLU A 140 10.05 18.24 -25.76
C GLU A 140 9.08 17.46 -26.65
N THR A 141 7.91 17.11 -26.14
CA THR A 141 6.84 16.41 -26.86
C THR A 141 6.38 17.16 -28.11
N ILE A 142 6.32 18.50 -28.05
CA ILE A 142 5.96 19.36 -29.21
C ILE A 142 7.06 19.31 -30.26
N LEU A 143 8.33 19.45 -29.83
CA LEU A 143 9.47 19.43 -30.76
C LEU A 143 9.55 18.13 -31.52
N VAL A 144 9.39 17.00 -30.80
CA VAL A 144 9.45 15.65 -31.39
C VAL A 144 8.25 15.41 -32.31
N GLN A 145 7.03 15.78 -31.88
CA GLN A 145 5.80 15.52 -32.65
C GLN A 145 5.76 16.28 -33.99
N PHE A 146 6.20 17.55 -34.00
CA PHE A 146 6.14 18.42 -35.15
C PHE A 146 7.49 18.59 -35.87
N GLY A 147 8.56 17.95 -35.35
CA GLY A 147 9.89 18.07 -35.90
C GLY A 147 10.50 19.48 -35.79
N VAL A 148 10.01 20.29 -34.85
CA VAL A 148 10.51 21.64 -34.58
C VAL A 148 11.87 21.59 -33.94
N GLN A 149 12.78 22.49 -34.32
CA GLN A 149 14.13 22.59 -33.78
C GLN A 149 14.33 23.88 -32.98
N VAL A 150 15.31 23.87 -32.12
CA VAL A 150 15.76 25.08 -31.41
C VAL A 150 16.23 26.10 -32.46
N GLY A 151 15.74 27.35 -32.36
CA GLY A 151 15.95 28.40 -33.37
C GLY A 151 14.79 28.59 -34.36
N ASP A 152 13.88 27.60 -34.48
CA ASP A 152 12.70 27.74 -35.34
C ASP A 152 11.75 28.82 -34.87
N PRO A 153 11.06 29.56 -35.77
CA PRO A 153 10.04 30.51 -35.39
C PRO A 153 8.72 29.82 -35.02
N VAL A 154 8.08 30.31 -33.99
CA VAL A 154 6.76 29.85 -33.53
C VAL A 154 5.84 31.08 -33.38
N VAL A 155 4.58 30.94 -33.80
CA VAL A 155 3.58 32.01 -33.71
C VAL A 155 2.58 31.67 -32.63
N ILE A 156 2.41 32.57 -31.65
CA ILE A 156 1.54 32.43 -30.51
C ILE A 156 0.65 33.65 -30.40
N GLY A 157 -0.65 33.49 -30.59
CA GLY A 157 -1.55 34.60 -30.69
C GLY A 157 -1.19 35.53 -31.84
N ASN A 158 -0.87 36.78 -31.56
CA ASN A 158 -0.52 37.80 -32.55
C ASN A 158 1.01 37.99 -32.68
N ALA A 159 1.84 37.31 -31.92
CA ALA A 159 3.28 37.52 -31.85
C ALA A 159 4.08 36.30 -32.33
N ARG A 160 5.28 36.58 -32.86
CA ARG A 160 6.25 35.55 -33.30
C ARG A 160 7.39 35.50 -32.31
N PHE A 161 7.74 34.26 -31.90
CA PHE A 161 8.83 33.98 -30.98
C PHE A 161 9.82 33.02 -31.62
N THR A 162 11.02 32.96 -31.07
CA THR A 162 12.04 31.95 -31.42
C THR A 162 12.06 30.84 -30.36
N VAL A 163 12.12 29.59 -30.77
CA VAL A 163 12.23 28.44 -29.87
C VAL A 163 13.63 28.47 -29.25
N ALA A 164 13.74 28.80 -27.97
CA ALA A 164 15.02 28.88 -27.24
C ALA A 164 15.50 27.50 -26.76
N GLY A 165 14.58 26.56 -26.56
CA GLY A 165 14.92 25.22 -26.10
C GLY A 165 13.73 24.32 -25.85
N ALA A 166 14.02 23.04 -25.61
CA ALA A 166 13.07 22.04 -25.20
C ALA A 166 13.00 21.94 -23.68
N LEU A 167 11.79 21.87 -23.12
CA LEU A 167 11.54 21.58 -21.71
C LEU A 167 11.36 20.08 -21.54
N ARG A 168 12.28 19.44 -20.79
CA ARG A 168 12.28 18.00 -20.49
C ARG A 168 11.64 17.68 -19.15
N LYS A 169 11.82 18.55 -18.16
CA LYS A 169 11.28 18.36 -16.82
C LYS A 169 10.73 19.66 -16.28
N ILE A 170 9.50 19.63 -15.84
CA ILE A 170 8.78 20.77 -15.25
C ILE A 170 8.33 20.36 -13.84
N PRO A 171 8.65 21.13 -12.79
CA PRO A 171 8.14 20.88 -11.44
C PRO A 171 6.62 20.86 -11.41
N GLY A 172 6.06 19.95 -10.65
CA GLY A 172 4.61 19.85 -10.47
C GLY A 172 3.86 19.04 -11.50
N GLU A 173 4.56 18.50 -12.51
CA GLU A 173 3.85 17.95 -13.64
C GLU A 173 4.40 16.57 -14.03
N SER A 174 3.46 15.64 -14.23
CA SER A 174 3.80 14.31 -14.75
C SER A 174 3.84 14.36 -16.29
N ALA A 175 4.71 13.58 -16.90
CA ALA A 175 4.76 13.42 -18.36
C ALA A 175 3.39 13.01 -18.96
N ALA A 176 2.53 12.37 -18.15
CA ALA A 176 1.19 12.01 -18.55
C ALA A 176 0.27 13.24 -18.76
N VAL A 177 0.36 14.25 -17.88
CA VAL A 177 -0.45 15.49 -18.02
C VAL A 177 0.06 16.34 -19.17
N SER A 178 1.36 16.35 -19.43
CA SER A 178 2.01 17.04 -20.53
C SER A 178 1.50 16.60 -21.91
N MET A 179 1.10 15.33 -22.05
CA MET A 179 0.56 14.81 -23.30
C MET A 179 -0.84 15.35 -23.65
N PHE A 180 -1.66 15.62 -22.62
CA PHE A 180 -3.02 16.13 -22.83
C PHE A 180 -3.03 17.60 -23.22
N SER A 181 -2.13 18.39 -22.68
CA SER A 181 -2.00 19.81 -22.94
C SER A 181 -0.54 20.21 -22.82
N PRO A 182 0.25 20.00 -23.91
CA PRO A 182 1.65 20.36 -23.92
C PRO A 182 1.81 21.86 -23.70
N ARG A 183 2.93 22.29 -23.15
CA ARG A 183 3.12 23.64 -22.64
C ARG A 183 4.14 24.40 -23.41
N VAL A 184 3.91 25.70 -23.45
CA VAL A 184 4.85 26.68 -23.96
C VAL A 184 5.03 27.74 -22.90
N TYR A 185 6.26 27.96 -22.46
CA TYR A 185 6.62 28.99 -21.50
C TYR A 185 7.15 30.23 -22.17
N LEU A 186 6.67 31.38 -21.73
CA LEU A 186 7.05 32.71 -22.10
C LEU A 186 7.36 33.54 -20.85
N SER A 187 8.07 34.64 -20.97
CA SER A 187 8.06 35.65 -19.91
C SER A 187 6.68 36.36 -19.83
N SER A 188 6.36 36.93 -18.68
CA SER A 188 5.11 37.71 -18.52
C SER A 188 5.00 38.85 -19.54
N GLU A 189 6.11 39.50 -19.87
CA GLU A 189 6.18 40.55 -20.91
C GLU A 189 5.88 39.97 -22.30
N ALA A 190 6.48 38.83 -22.64
CA ALA A 190 6.21 38.12 -23.90
C ALA A 190 4.76 37.67 -24.02
N MET A 191 4.16 37.23 -22.91
CA MET A 191 2.76 36.86 -22.86
C MET A 191 1.82 38.02 -23.17
N ALA A 192 2.13 39.24 -22.72
CA ALA A 192 1.35 40.43 -23.06
C ALA A 192 1.37 40.73 -24.57
N LYS A 193 2.52 40.52 -25.24
CA LYS A 193 2.65 40.72 -26.71
C LYS A 193 1.78 39.77 -27.53
N THR A 194 1.39 38.61 -26.99
CA THR A 194 0.55 37.64 -27.71
C THR A 194 -0.89 38.11 -27.94
N GLY A 195 -1.39 39.09 -27.18
CA GLY A 195 -2.80 39.53 -27.21
C GLY A 195 -3.77 38.47 -26.65
N LEU A 196 -3.27 37.34 -26.08
CA LEU A 196 -4.12 36.28 -25.55
C LEU A 196 -4.83 36.68 -24.26
N LEU A 197 -4.30 37.65 -23.54
CA LEU A 197 -4.88 38.14 -22.29
C LEU A 197 -6.07 39.10 -22.53
N GLU A 198 -6.24 39.62 -23.75
CA GLU A 198 -7.34 40.52 -24.12
C GLU A 198 -8.54 39.73 -24.67
N ARG A 199 -8.33 38.51 -25.19
CA ARG A 199 -9.40 37.71 -25.79
C ARG A 199 -10.21 37.02 -24.72
N GLU A 200 -11.51 36.86 -24.91
CA GLU A 200 -12.34 36.01 -24.04
C GLU A 200 -11.84 34.59 -24.08
N GLY A 201 -11.59 33.99 -22.91
CA GLY A 201 -11.08 32.65 -22.77
C GLY A 201 -10.86 32.21 -21.31
N ILE A 202 -10.66 30.92 -21.10
CA ILE A 202 -10.36 30.37 -19.78
C ILE A 202 -8.92 30.72 -19.42
N ARG A 203 -8.78 31.57 -18.41
CA ARG A 203 -7.49 32.00 -17.84
C ARG A 203 -7.33 31.42 -16.43
N SER A 204 -6.11 31.12 -16.08
CA SER A 204 -5.75 30.75 -14.71
C SER A 204 -4.54 31.57 -14.30
N TYR A 205 -4.67 32.23 -13.19
CA TYR A 205 -3.60 33.00 -12.52
C TYR A 205 -3.17 32.23 -11.32
N ARG A 206 -1.85 32.04 -11.16
CA ARG A 206 -1.27 31.32 -10.07
C ARG A 206 -0.13 32.13 -9.44
N ALA A 207 -0.15 32.23 -8.11
CA ALA A 207 0.95 32.75 -7.33
C ALA A 207 1.63 31.60 -6.60
N HIS A 208 2.91 31.43 -6.84
CA HIS A 208 3.78 30.50 -6.16
C HIS A 208 4.49 31.21 -5.04
N LEU A 209 4.37 30.73 -3.81
CA LEU A 209 4.88 31.38 -2.60
C LEU A 209 5.97 30.52 -1.98
N LYS A 210 7.13 31.13 -1.74
CA LYS A 210 8.16 30.60 -0.87
C LYS A 210 8.00 31.28 0.50
N LEU A 211 7.61 30.52 1.50
CA LEU A 211 7.36 31.04 2.84
C LEU A 211 8.66 31.29 3.59
N ARG A 212 8.63 32.22 4.57
CA ARG A 212 9.78 32.48 5.44
C ARG A 212 10.07 31.25 6.30
N SER A 213 11.34 31.04 6.64
CA SER A 213 11.76 29.93 7.50
C SER A 213 11.01 29.94 8.84
N GLY A 214 10.36 28.81 9.18
CA GLY A 214 9.59 28.64 10.40
C GLY A 214 8.09 28.89 10.28
N VAL A 215 7.58 29.31 9.11
CA VAL A 215 6.14 29.44 8.85
C VAL A 215 5.62 28.11 8.32
N ASP A 216 4.57 27.58 8.97
CA ASP A 216 3.88 26.39 8.51
C ASP A 216 2.95 26.72 7.34
N ALA A 217 3.06 25.94 6.25
CA ALA A 217 2.30 26.23 5.02
C ALA A 217 0.79 25.99 5.19
N ASP A 218 0.37 25.05 6.02
CA ASP A 218 -1.05 24.78 6.26
C ASP A 218 -1.67 25.88 7.16
N GLU A 219 -0.95 26.32 8.20
CA GLU A 219 -1.40 27.43 9.05
C GLU A 219 -1.48 28.74 8.26
N ALA A 220 -0.48 29.01 7.41
CA ALA A 220 -0.47 30.18 6.52
C ALA A 220 -1.63 30.12 5.51
N ALA A 221 -1.89 28.97 4.90
CA ALA A 221 -3.01 28.79 3.98
C ALA A 221 -4.37 29.02 4.67
N GLU A 222 -4.57 28.50 5.89
CA GLU A 222 -5.80 28.70 6.68
C GLU A 222 -5.98 30.16 7.13
N ALA A 223 -4.89 30.87 7.45
CA ALA A 223 -4.94 32.31 7.75
C ALA A 223 -5.33 33.11 6.51
N LEU A 224 -4.69 32.85 5.36
CA LEU A 224 -4.99 33.50 4.10
C LEU A 224 -6.41 33.20 3.60
N LYS A 225 -6.93 31.98 3.78
CA LYS A 225 -8.32 31.64 3.45
C LYS A 225 -9.32 32.47 4.26
N ARG A 226 -9.04 32.73 5.54
CA ARG A 226 -9.89 33.57 6.40
C ARG A 226 -9.82 35.04 5.97
N ASP A 227 -8.62 35.56 5.73
CA ASP A 227 -8.40 36.95 5.40
C ASP A 227 -8.92 37.33 4.01
N LEU A 228 -8.90 36.41 3.06
CA LEU A 228 -9.32 36.54 1.67
C LEU A 228 -10.62 35.77 1.36
N ALA A 229 -11.46 35.54 2.38
CA ALA A 229 -12.70 34.74 2.23
C ALA A 229 -13.69 35.33 1.18
N GLY A 230 -13.58 36.62 0.87
CA GLY A 230 -14.39 37.30 -0.17
C GLY A 230 -13.90 37.06 -1.60
N GLU A 231 -12.69 36.52 -1.78
CA GLU A 231 -12.09 36.28 -3.09
C GLU A 231 -12.20 34.77 -3.45
N ARG A 232 -12.37 34.49 -4.74
CA ARG A 232 -12.49 33.09 -5.24
C ARG A 232 -11.10 32.50 -5.48
N LEU A 233 -10.35 32.31 -4.40
CA LEU A 233 -9.00 31.73 -4.42
C LEU A 233 -9.02 30.26 -4.04
N ASN A 234 -8.16 29.49 -4.69
CA ASN A 234 -7.89 28.10 -4.31
C ASN A 234 -6.44 27.99 -3.82
N PHE A 235 -6.28 27.49 -2.62
CA PHE A 235 -4.99 27.31 -1.94
C PHE A 235 -4.59 25.85 -2.02
N THR A 236 -3.38 25.57 -2.43
CA THR A 236 -2.81 24.22 -2.51
C THR A 236 -1.50 24.20 -1.76
N THR A 237 -1.44 23.49 -0.64
CA THR A 237 -0.22 23.29 0.15
C THR A 237 0.54 22.05 -0.31
N VAL A 238 1.78 21.92 0.15
CA VAL A 238 2.56 20.68 -0.04
C VAL A 238 1.84 19.48 0.60
N GLU A 239 1.18 19.68 1.75
CA GLU A 239 0.47 18.61 2.44
C GLU A 239 -0.83 18.18 1.71
N ASP A 240 -1.55 19.13 1.08
CA ASP A 240 -2.68 18.80 0.21
C ASP A 240 -2.22 17.96 -0.99
N ARG A 241 -1.12 18.36 -1.63
CA ARG A 241 -0.55 17.62 -2.76
C ARG A 241 -0.04 16.25 -2.35
N LYS A 242 0.52 16.15 -1.14
CA LYS A 242 0.96 14.90 -0.55
C LYS A 242 -0.22 13.97 -0.21
N ARG A 243 -1.35 14.52 0.24
CA ARG A 243 -2.59 13.75 0.46
C ARG A 243 -3.14 13.20 -0.85
N ASP A 244 -3.12 13.98 -1.92
CA ASP A 244 -3.56 13.53 -3.25
C ASP A 244 -2.67 12.38 -3.77
N LEU A 245 -1.35 12.51 -3.65
CA LEU A 245 -0.39 11.46 -3.99
C LEU A 245 -0.46 10.28 -2.99
N GLY A 246 -0.64 10.59 -1.71
CA GLY A 246 -0.70 9.61 -0.62
C GLY A 246 -1.94 8.72 -0.67
N ALA A 247 -3.05 9.18 -1.25
CA ALA A 247 -4.24 8.34 -1.45
C ALA A 247 -3.91 7.11 -2.31
N SER A 248 -3.07 7.28 -3.32
CA SER A 248 -2.59 6.18 -4.19
C SER A 248 -1.52 5.30 -3.51
N MET A 249 -0.75 5.86 -2.56
CA MET A 249 0.33 5.17 -1.84
C MET A 249 -0.11 4.57 -0.49
N GLY A 250 -1.29 4.94 0.01
CA GLY A 250 -1.81 4.49 1.32
C GLY A 250 -1.99 2.98 1.44
N ASP A 251 -2.23 2.30 0.32
CA ASP A 251 -2.31 0.84 0.27
C ASP A 251 -0.93 0.20 0.49
N VAL A 252 0.13 0.76 -0.09
CA VAL A 252 1.52 0.31 0.09
C VAL A 252 1.97 0.55 1.54
N GLU A 253 1.68 1.71 2.11
CA GLU A 253 1.98 2.02 3.52
C GLU A 253 1.25 1.06 4.48
N SER A 254 -0.02 0.77 4.20
CA SER A 254 -0.81 -0.19 4.98
C SER A 254 -0.22 -1.60 4.89
N PHE A 255 0.27 -1.99 3.71
CA PHE A 255 0.95 -3.26 3.51
C PHE A 255 2.29 -3.31 4.28
N LEU A 256 3.11 -2.27 4.22
CA LEU A 256 4.37 -2.19 4.96
C LEU A 256 4.16 -2.28 6.48
N SER A 257 3.16 -1.57 7.01
CA SER A 257 2.78 -1.64 8.43
C SER A 257 2.35 -3.06 8.83
N LEU A 258 1.56 -3.73 7.99
CA LEU A 258 1.16 -5.13 8.22
C LEU A 258 2.36 -6.06 8.23
N VAL A 259 3.29 -5.90 7.28
CA VAL A 259 4.51 -6.71 7.20
C VAL A 259 5.41 -6.50 8.43
N GLY A 260 5.60 -5.26 8.87
CA GLY A 260 6.35 -4.93 10.08
C GLY A 260 5.74 -5.59 11.31
N PHE A 261 4.43 -5.50 11.47
CA PHE A 261 3.69 -6.16 12.56
C PHE A 261 3.84 -7.69 12.53
N ILE A 262 3.66 -8.31 11.36
CA ILE A 262 3.83 -9.76 11.18
C ILE A 262 5.25 -10.21 11.53
N SER A 263 6.26 -9.49 11.05
CA SER A 263 7.67 -9.81 11.26
C SER A 263 8.05 -9.75 12.74
N LEU A 264 7.63 -8.69 13.43
CA LEU A 264 7.86 -8.54 14.87
C LEU A 264 7.19 -9.67 15.64
N PHE A 265 5.96 -10.00 15.28
CA PHE A 265 5.19 -11.02 15.98
C PHE A 265 5.74 -12.42 15.75
N LEU A 266 6.19 -12.75 14.54
CA LEU A 266 6.91 -13.98 14.26
C LEU A 266 8.18 -14.09 15.12
N GLY A 267 8.96 -13.02 15.22
CA GLY A 267 10.12 -12.95 16.12
C GLY A 267 9.74 -13.24 17.57
N ALA A 268 8.67 -12.61 18.07
CA ALA A 268 8.16 -12.80 19.44
C ALA A 268 7.76 -14.24 19.73
N VAL A 269 7.07 -14.89 18.79
CA VAL A 269 6.68 -16.32 18.90
C VAL A 269 7.91 -17.22 18.92
N GLY A 270 8.92 -16.91 18.11
CA GLY A 270 10.21 -17.60 18.11
C GLY A 270 10.90 -17.52 19.47
N VAL A 271 10.95 -16.33 20.07
CA VAL A 271 11.49 -16.12 21.45
C VAL A 271 10.70 -16.90 22.48
N ALA A 272 9.38 -16.78 22.47
CA ALA A 272 8.52 -17.49 23.42
C ALA A 272 8.71 -19.01 23.36
N SER A 273 8.75 -19.55 22.15
CA SER A 273 8.99 -20.99 21.92
C SER A 273 10.37 -21.41 22.38
N GLY A 274 11.42 -20.69 22.00
CA GLY A 274 12.81 -20.98 22.38
C GLY A 274 13.05 -20.86 23.88
N MET A 275 12.59 -19.78 24.51
CA MET A 275 12.70 -19.58 25.95
C MET A 275 11.92 -20.59 26.77
N HIS A 276 10.74 -20.99 26.30
CA HIS A 276 9.97 -22.04 26.99
C HIS A 276 10.76 -23.34 27.10
N VAL A 277 11.43 -23.73 26.03
CA VAL A 277 12.25 -24.96 26.03
C VAL A 277 13.50 -24.80 26.88
N TYR A 278 14.18 -23.65 26.76
CA TYR A 278 15.37 -23.33 27.53
C TYR A 278 15.09 -23.37 29.04
N VAL A 279 14.05 -22.67 29.50
CA VAL A 279 13.66 -22.65 30.91
C VAL A 279 13.31 -24.04 31.44
N ARG A 280 12.56 -24.84 30.69
CA ARG A 280 12.22 -26.20 31.13
C ARG A 280 13.45 -27.09 31.35
N GLN A 281 14.45 -26.95 30.50
CA GLN A 281 15.70 -27.73 30.66
C GLN A 281 16.50 -27.31 31.90
N LYS A 282 16.37 -26.03 32.27
CA LYS A 282 17.08 -25.46 33.42
C LYS A 282 16.36 -25.66 34.76
N LEU A 283 15.12 -26.22 34.75
CA LEU A 283 14.39 -26.46 35.99
C LEU A 283 15.15 -27.39 36.97
N ALA A 284 15.83 -28.41 36.47
CA ALA A 284 16.69 -29.27 37.29
C ALA A 284 17.87 -28.50 37.89
N THR A 285 18.57 -27.69 37.10
CA THR A 285 19.66 -26.84 37.58
C THR A 285 19.15 -25.81 38.62
N VAL A 286 17.96 -25.26 38.41
CA VAL A 286 17.32 -24.37 39.40
C VAL A 286 17.03 -25.11 40.70
N ALA A 287 16.51 -26.35 40.62
CA ALA A 287 16.23 -27.14 41.79
C ALA A 287 17.51 -27.41 42.62
N VAL A 288 18.62 -27.77 41.94
CA VAL A 288 19.93 -27.94 42.56
C VAL A 288 20.42 -26.63 43.21
N LEU A 289 20.36 -25.51 42.52
CA LEU A 289 20.72 -24.20 43.09
C LEU A 289 19.90 -23.87 44.34
N ARG A 290 18.62 -24.19 44.34
CA ARG A 290 17.75 -24.01 45.50
C ARG A 290 18.07 -24.94 46.65
N CYS A 291 18.47 -26.19 46.36
CA CYS A 291 18.99 -27.09 47.37
C CYS A 291 20.29 -26.55 48.02
N LEU A 292 21.12 -25.86 47.26
CA LEU A 292 22.34 -25.19 47.71
C LEU A 292 22.10 -23.86 48.44
N GLY A 293 20.84 -23.51 48.75
CA GLY A 293 20.45 -22.34 49.53
C GLY A 293 20.12 -21.08 48.66
N ALA A 294 20.13 -21.16 47.33
CA ALA A 294 19.74 -20.01 46.50
C ALA A 294 18.25 -19.67 46.63
N SER A 295 17.93 -18.42 46.87
CA SER A 295 16.54 -17.94 46.92
C SER A 295 15.82 -18.08 45.57
N ALA A 296 14.48 -18.15 45.60
CA ALA A 296 13.69 -18.15 44.39
C ALA A 296 13.91 -16.88 43.55
N ARG A 297 14.12 -15.73 44.22
CA ARG A 297 14.40 -14.45 43.57
C ARG A 297 15.75 -14.48 42.86
N THR A 298 16.80 -15.01 43.53
CA THR A 298 18.16 -15.13 42.96
C THR A 298 18.14 -16.02 41.70
N SER A 299 17.52 -17.19 41.77
CA SER A 299 17.42 -18.11 40.65
C SER A 299 16.63 -17.48 39.49
N PHE A 300 15.53 -16.80 39.77
CA PHE A 300 14.73 -16.07 38.76
C PHE A 300 15.52 -14.96 38.10
N SER A 301 16.27 -14.15 38.91
CA SER A 301 17.08 -13.04 38.40
C SER A 301 18.20 -13.51 37.47
N VAL A 302 18.82 -14.66 37.72
CA VAL A 302 19.84 -15.23 36.81
C VAL A 302 19.29 -15.44 35.42
N TYR A 303 18.11 -16.03 35.31
CA TYR A 303 17.50 -16.35 34.00
C TYR A 303 16.83 -15.13 33.35
N ILE A 304 16.36 -14.14 34.13
CA ILE A 304 15.94 -12.85 33.58
C ILE A 304 17.11 -12.14 32.90
N VAL A 305 18.27 -12.06 33.59
CA VAL A 305 19.48 -11.44 33.03
C VAL A 305 19.88 -12.11 31.72
N GLN A 306 19.80 -13.44 31.64
CA GLN A 306 20.06 -14.16 30.40
C GLN A 306 19.04 -13.82 29.31
N GLY A 307 17.75 -13.73 29.65
CA GLY A 307 16.69 -13.36 28.73
C GLY A 307 16.87 -11.92 28.17
N ILE A 308 17.20 -10.98 29.05
CA ILE A 308 17.51 -9.58 28.66
C ILE A 308 18.74 -9.53 27.77
N ALA A 309 19.82 -10.29 28.14
CA ALA A 309 21.03 -10.33 27.33
C ALA A 309 20.80 -10.87 25.91
N ILE A 310 19.97 -11.94 25.79
CA ILE A 310 19.57 -12.49 24.49
C ILE A 310 18.75 -11.47 23.70
N GLY A 311 17.79 -10.81 24.34
CA GLY A 311 16.99 -9.76 23.74
C GLY A 311 17.85 -8.58 23.27
N LEU A 312 18.82 -8.13 24.07
CA LEU A 312 19.70 -7.04 23.74
C LEU A 312 20.66 -7.38 22.58
N ILE A 313 21.30 -8.55 22.65
CA ILE A 313 22.16 -9.05 21.55
C ILE A 313 21.33 -9.19 20.26
N GLY A 314 20.13 -9.75 20.39
CA GLY A 314 19.21 -9.87 19.28
C GLY A 314 18.80 -8.51 18.69
N ALA A 315 18.58 -7.51 19.56
CA ALA A 315 18.21 -6.16 19.13
C ALA A 315 19.37 -5.47 18.39
N VAL A 316 20.59 -5.55 18.92
CA VAL A 316 21.78 -4.93 18.30
C VAL A 316 22.12 -5.60 16.97
N LEU A 317 22.19 -6.95 16.96
CA LEU A 317 22.50 -7.68 15.73
C LEU A 317 21.36 -7.57 14.70
N GLY A 318 20.10 -7.56 15.17
CA GLY A 318 18.93 -7.38 14.33
C GLY A 318 18.89 -5.99 13.72
N ALA A 319 19.15 -4.97 14.49
CA ALA A 319 19.26 -3.60 13.98
C ALA A 319 20.40 -3.47 12.95
N GLY A 320 21.58 -4.03 13.25
CA GLY A 320 22.70 -4.04 12.30
C GLY A 320 22.36 -4.76 11.00
N LEU A 321 21.67 -5.90 11.05
CA LEU A 321 21.21 -6.61 9.87
C LEU A 321 20.11 -5.83 9.14
N GLY A 322 19.20 -5.18 9.86
CA GLY A 322 18.16 -4.32 9.29
C GLY A 322 18.75 -3.14 8.53
N ILE A 323 19.75 -2.47 9.10
CA ILE A 323 20.53 -1.40 8.44
C ILE A 323 21.24 -1.94 7.19
N ALA A 324 21.82 -3.13 7.27
CA ALA A 324 22.46 -3.75 6.10
C ALA A 324 21.46 -4.01 4.98
N VAL A 325 20.27 -4.49 5.31
CA VAL A 325 19.17 -4.67 4.35
C VAL A 325 18.74 -3.32 3.76
N GLU A 326 18.59 -2.28 4.59
CA GLU A 326 18.27 -0.91 4.17
C GLU A 326 19.28 -0.37 3.15
N GLN A 327 20.56 -0.64 3.34
CA GLN A 327 21.61 -0.17 2.43
C GLN A 327 21.74 -0.99 1.14
N VAL A 328 21.52 -2.29 1.23
CA VAL A 328 21.66 -3.23 0.10
C VAL A 328 20.43 -3.18 -0.80
N LEU A 329 19.24 -3.12 -0.21
CA LEU A 329 17.97 -3.18 -0.93
C LEU A 329 17.81 -2.07 -1.98
N PRO A 330 18.04 -0.77 -1.69
CA PRO A 330 17.94 0.28 -2.70
C PRO A 330 18.99 0.18 -3.81
N ARG A 331 20.19 -0.35 -3.49
CA ARG A 331 21.21 -0.60 -4.52
C ARG A 331 20.81 -1.69 -5.48
N LEU A 332 20.21 -2.77 -4.99
CA LEU A 332 19.65 -3.84 -5.81
C LEU A 332 18.42 -3.38 -6.60
N LEU A 333 17.67 -2.43 -6.07
CA LEU A 333 16.44 -1.93 -6.67
C LEU A 333 16.64 -0.63 -7.45
N ARG A 334 17.85 -0.09 -7.54
CA ARG A 334 18.15 1.21 -8.17
C ARG A 334 17.60 1.32 -9.59
N ASP A 335 17.72 0.25 -10.37
CA ASP A 335 17.22 0.21 -11.75
C ASP A 335 15.70 0.01 -11.84
N PHE A 336 15.07 -0.36 -10.73
CA PHE A 336 13.65 -0.64 -10.62
C PHE A 336 12.85 0.46 -9.92
N LEU A 337 13.50 1.44 -9.28
CA LEU A 337 12.82 2.52 -8.59
C LEU A 337 12.67 3.73 -9.52
N PRO A 338 11.47 4.35 -9.60
CA PRO A 338 11.23 5.51 -10.45
C PRO A 338 11.86 6.81 -9.91
N PHE A 339 12.47 6.76 -8.72
CA PHE A 339 13.03 7.92 -8.02
C PHE A 339 14.49 7.68 -7.67
N ALA A 340 15.28 8.75 -7.64
CA ALA A 340 16.60 8.71 -7.02
C ALA A 340 16.40 8.53 -5.50
N PHE A 341 16.66 7.32 -5.02
CA PHE A 341 16.54 6.97 -3.62
C PHE A 341 17.86 7.34 -2.92
N GLU A 342 17.89 8.44 -2.21
CA GLU A 342 18.97 8.70 -1.27
C GLU A 342 18.74 7.87 -0.01
N VAL A 343 19.57 6.84 0.16
CA VAL A 343 19.53 5.99 1.34
C VAL A 343 20.02 6.80 2.53
N SER A 344 19.12 7.16 3.43
CA SER A 344 19.46 7.87 4.65
C SER A 344 19.09 7.02 5.86
N LEU A 345 20.06 6.85 6.78
CA LEU A 345 19.84 6.05 7.98
C LEU A 345 18.68 6.60 8.82
N SER A 346 17.59 5.83 8.91
CA SER A 346 16.45 6.18 9.76
C SER A 346 16.69 5.81 11.21
N TRP A 347 17.30 6.72 11.99
CA TRP A 347 17.47 6.52 13.44
C TRP A 347 16.14 6.26 14.16
N ARG A 348 15.04 6.82 13.68
CA ARG A 348 13.70 6.59 14.22
C ARG A 348 13.30 5.12 14.08
N ALA A 349 13.42 4.55 12.89
CA ALA A 349 13.09 3.14 12.65
C ALA A 349 13.99 2.20 13.45
N VAL A 350 15.30 2.52 13.55
CA VAL A 350 16.27 1.75 14.35
C VAL A 350 15.89 1.76 15.82
N VAL A 351 15.67 2.93 16.43
CA VAL A 351 15.32 3.04 17.86
C VAL A 351 13.97 2.41 18.15
N GLN A 352 12.95 2.66 17.33
CA GLN A 352 11.63 2.06 17.48
C GLN A 352 11.68 0.54 17.33
N GLY A 353 12.37 0.02 16.32
CA GLY A 353 12.54 -1.41 16.09
C GLY A 353 13.28 -2.12 17.23
N MET A 354 14.38 -1.51 17.71
CA MET A 354 15.12 -2.04 18.86
C MET A 354 14.28 -2.02 20.13
N ALA A 355 13.63 -0.92 20.44
CA ALA A 355 12.80 -0.78 21.64
C ALA A 355 11.61 -1.76 21.62
N ALA A 356 10.83 -1.79 20.53
CA ALA A 356 9.71 -2.70 20.38
C ALA A 356 10.16 -4.17 20.43
N GLY A 357 11.22 -4.52 19.70
CA GLY A 357 11.77 -5.87 19.70
C GLY A 357 12.28 -6.31 21.07
N LEU A 358 12.98 -5.42 21.78
CA LEU A 358 13.49 -5.68 23.13
C LEU A 358 12.35 -5.87 24.15
N ILE A 359 11.38 -4.95 24.16
CA ILE A 359 10.22 -5.00 25.08
C ILE A 359 9.44 -6.29 24.87
N ILE A 360 9.09 -6.60 23.62
CA ILE A 360 8.31 -7.81 23.30
C ILE A 360 9.12 -9.06 23.60
N SER A 361 10.42 -9.09 23.28
CA SER A 361 11.29 -10.22 23.60
C SER A 361 11.35 -10.49 25.11
N ILE A 362 11.49 -9.45 25.93
CA ILE A 362 11.51 -9.57 27.39
C ILE A 362 10.16 -10.08 27.91
N LEU A 363 9.04 -9.48 27.45
CA LEU A 363 7.70 -9.88 27.89
C LEU A 363 7.38 -11.33 27.55
N PHE A 364 7.69 -11.77 26.34
CA PHE A 364 7.46 -13.16 25.92
C PHE A 364 8.41 -14.14 26.61
N ALA A 365 9.66 -13.74 26.93
CA ALA A 365 10.58 -14.55 27.72
C ALA A 365 10.14 -14.66 29.19
N LEU A 366 9.52 -13.64 29.75
CA LEU A 366 9.09 -13.59 31.14
C LEU A 366 8.06 -14.68 31.50
N LEU A 367 7.17 -14.98 30.54
CA LEU A 367 6.07 -15.94 30.74
C LEU A 367 6.57 -17.35 31.10
N PRO A 368 7.51 -17.98 30.35
CA PRO A 368 8.10 -19.25 30.75
C PRO A 368 9.00 -19.15 31.99
N LEU A 369 9.65 -17.98 32.20
CA LEU A 369 10.51 -17.77 33.36
C LEU A 369 9.75 -17.78 34.71
N LEU A 370 8.46 -17.48 34.73
CA LEU A 370 7.66 -17.62 35.94
C LEU A 370 7.68 -19.05 36.53
N ALA A 371 7.87 -20.06 35.70
CA ALA A 371 8.00 -21.43 36.18
C ALA A 371 9.21 -21.59 37.12
N VAL A 372 10.31 -20.86 36.89
CA VAL A 372 11.53 -20.88 37.74
C VAL A 372 11.25 -20.42 39.16
N ARG A 373 10.37 -19.45 39.33
CA ARG A 373 10.04 -18.86 40.63
C ARG A 373 9.40 -19.87 41.60
N ARG A 374 8.67 -20.84 41.06
CA ARG A 374 7.89 -21.81 41.86
C ARG A 374 8.50 -23.21 41.89
N VAL A 375 9.74 -23.40 41.45
CA VAL A 375 10.43 -24.67 41.51
C VAL A 375 10.70 -25.06 42.96
N SER A 376 10.15 -26.21 43.38
CA SER A 376 10.44 -26.78 44.71
C SER A 376 11.83 -27.45 44.70
N PRO A 377 12.63 -27.35 45.77
CA PRO A 377 13.87 -28.15 45.93
C PRO A 377 13.66 -29.65 45.81
N LEU A 378 12.52 -30.16 46.26
CA LEU A 378 12.13 -31.60 46.16
C LEU A 378 12.09 -32.12 44.73
N LEU A 379 12.01 -31.25 43.71
CA LEU A 379 12.13 -31.58 42.29
C LEU A 379 13.49 -32.18 41.91
N ALA A 380 14.55 -31.79 42.58
CA ALA A 380 15.88 -32.41 42.42
C ALA A 380 15.92 -33.87 42.82
N LEU A 381 15.06 -34.27 43.76
CA LEU A 381 14.97 -35.63 44.29
C LEU A 381 13.94 -36.49 43.54
N ARG A 382 12.99 -35.91 42.86
CA ARG A 382 11.93 -36.58 42.07
C ARG A 382 12.12 -36.39 40.55
N SER A 383 13.25 -36.81 40.02
CA SER A 383 13.63 -36.66 38.62
C SER A 383 12.70 -37.33 37.60
N ALA A 384 11.75 -38.16 38.02
CA ALA A 384 10.96 -39.05 37.14
C ALA A 384 9.50 -38.64 36.85
N GLN A 385 8.91 -37.67 37.58
CA GLN A 385 7.50 -37.34 37.37
C GLN A 385 7.33 -35.88 36.97
N GLY A 386 6.65 -35.64 35.82
CA GLY A 386 6.31 -34.34 35.30
C GLY A 386 5.55 -33.47 36.31
N VAL A 387 6.27 -32.58 36.99
CA VAL A 387 5.70 -31.75 38.03
C VAL A 387 4.84 -30.66 37.43
N LYS A 388 3.56 -30.66 37.77
CA LYS A 388 2.65 -29.55 37.47
C LYS A 388 3.04 -28.40 38.39
N VAL A 389 3.70 -27.38 37.84
CA VAL A 389 3.94 -26.11 38.54
C VAL A 389 2.62 -25.36 38.64
N ALA A 390 2.20 -25.03 39.87
CA ALA A 390 0.97 -24.27 40.10
C ALA A 390 1.00 -22.90 39.37
N PRO A 391 -0.11 -22.45 38.79
CA PRO A 391 -0.16 -21.16 38.08
C PRO A 391 0.14 -19.98 39.02
N ASP A 392 1.01 -19.07 38.61
CA ASP A 392 1.31 -17.84 39.34
C ASP A 392 0.30 -16.73 38.98
N ARG A 393 -0.21 -15.97 39.99
CA ARG A 393 -1.10 -14.84 39.75
C ARG A 393 -0.45 -13.75 38.89
N LEU A 394 0.88 -13.64 38.93
CA LEU A 394 1.65 -12.70 38.10
C LEU A 394 1.51 -12.96 36.59
N ARG A 395 1.07 -14.15 36.17
CA ARG A 395 0.79 -14.47 34.74
C ARG A 395 -0.22 -13.51 34.10
N TRP A 396 -1.25 -13.13 34.85
CA TRP A 396 -2.29 -12.24 34.35
C TRP A 396 -1.73 -10.84 34.06
N TRP A 397 -0.84 -10.33 34.92
CA TRP A 397 -0.16 -9.06 34.68
C TRP A 397 0.79 -9.12 33.48
N ILE A 398 1.45 -10.25 33.25
CA ILE A 398 2.30 -10.43 32.07
C ILE A 398 1.45 -10.54 30.81
N TYR A 399 0.34 -11.28 30.81
CA TYR A 399 -0.58 -11.30 29.69
C TYR A 399 -1.14 -9.90 29.39
N LEU A 400 -1.50 -9.15 30.42
CA LEU A 400 -1.92 -7.76 30.26
C LEU A 400 -0.80 -6.90 29.65
N GLY A 401 0.43 -7.04 30.13
CA GLY A 401 1.60 -6.35 29.61
C GLY A 401 1.92 -6.70 28.16
N ILE A 402 1.84 -7.99 27.80
CA ILE A 402 1.98 -8.44 26.38
C ILE A 402 0.87 -7.83 25.52
N SER A 403 -0.39 -7.92 25.96
CA SER A 403 -1.52 -7.36 25.23
C SER A 403 -1.41 -5.84 25.05
N ALA A 404 -0.98 -5.12 26.09
CA ALA A 404 -0.76 -3.69 26.06
C ALA A 404 0.42 -3.31 25.12
N ALA A 405 1.51 -4.08 25.14
CA ALA A 405 2.66 -3.84 24.26
C ALA A 405 2.31 -4.11 22.79
N VAL A 406 1.60 -5.21 22.52
CA VAL A 406 1.14 -5.56 21.16
C VAL A 406 0.16 -4.50 20.65
N LEU A 407 -0.83 -4.11 21.47
CA LEU A 407 -1.79 -3.07 21.10
C LEU A 407 -1.09 -1.72 20.89
N GLY A 408 -0.20 -1.33 21.82
CA GLY A 408 0.55 -0.08 21.73
C GLY A 408 1.38 -0.01 20.46
N PHE A 409 2.12 -1.08 20.13
CA PHE A 409 2.88 -1.16 18.89
C PHE A 409 1.97 -1.10 17.65
N ALA A 410 0.88 -1.88 17.64
CA ALA A 410 -0.06 -1.90 16.53
C ALA A 410 -0.71 -0.52 16.29
N VAL A 411 -1.04 0.21 17.37
CA VAL A 411 -1.62 1.55 17.30
C VAL A 411 -0.59 2.59 16.83
N LEU A 412 0.66 2.48 17.26
CA LEU A 412 1.74 3.37 16.83
C LEU A 412 2.05 3.20 15.33
N GLU A 413 2.04 1.96 14.84
CA GLU A 413 2.41 1.64 13.45
C GLU A 413 1.25 1.84 12.46
N ALA A 414 0.05 1.37 12.78
CA ALA A 414 -1.10 1.35 11.87
C ALA A 414 -2.21 2.37 12.22
N GLY A 415 -2.02 3.17 13.28
CA GLY A 415 -3.03 4.10 13.78
C GLY A 415 -4.10 3.42 14.65
N LYS A 416 -4.88 4.21 15.41
CA LYS A 416 -5.81 3.71 16.44
C LYS A 416 -6.82 2.67 15.90
N ARG A 417 -7.48 2.95 14.78
CA ARG A 417 -8.56 2.10 14.26
C ARG A 417 -8.03 0.79 13.65
N ARG A 418 -6.99 0.87 12.83
CA ARG A 418 -6.39 -0.29 12.16
C ARG A 418 -5.59 -1.15 13.15
N GLY A 419 -4.83 -0.53 14.06
CA GLY A 419 -4.06 -1.23 15.08
C GLY A 419 -4.94 -2.04 16.05
N LEU A 420 -6.10 -1.49 16.45
CA LEU A 420 -7.07 -2.23 17.25
C LEU A 420 -7.63 -3.43 16.47
N GLY A 421 -7.96 -3.25 15.19
CA GLY A 421 -8.40 -4.35 14.33
C GLY A 421 -7.37 -5.49 14.22
N PHE A 422 -6.09 -5.16 14.00
CA PHE A 422 -5.02 -6.16 13.95
C PHE A 422 -4.87 -6.92 15.28
N THR A 423 -4.96 -6.20 16.40
CA THR A 423 -4.86 -6.82 17.73
C THR A 423 -6.02 -7.78 18.01
N VAL A 424 -7.25 -7.40 17.62
CA VAL A 424 -8.43 -8.26 17.76
C VAL A 424 -8.31 -9.52 16.90
N VAL A 425 -7.93 -9.38 15.63
CA VAL A 425 -7.73 -10.53 14.71
C VAL A 425 -6.66 -11.48 15.26
N LEU A 426 -5.57 -10.93 15.79
CA LEU A 426 -4.51 -11.72 16.39
C LEU A 426 -4.98 -12.46 17.65
N ALA A 427 -5.70 -11.80 18.55
CA ALA A 427 -6.25 -12.43 19.76
C ALA A 427 -7.25 -13.55 19.40
N LEU A 428 -8.11 -13.30 18.40
CA LEU A 428 -9.03 -14.31 17.88
C LEU A 428 -8.27 -15.51 17.27
N SER A 429 -7.17 -15.25 16.54
CA SER A 429 -6.33 -16.31 15.98
C SER A 429 -5.75 -17.22 17.06
N PHE A 430 -5.26 -16.64 18.15
CA PHE A 430 -4.80 -17.43 19.30
C PHE A 430 -5.92 -18.28 19.91
N ALA A 431 -7.11 -17.73 20.08
CA ALA A 431 -8.26 -18.45 20.61
C ALA A 431 -8.65 -19.62 19.69
N VAL A 432 -8.66 -19.41 18.38
CA VAL A 432 -8.95 -20.44 17.39
C VAL A 432 -7.89 -21.55 17.41
N PHE A 433 -6.60 -21.20 17.41
CA PHE A 433 -5.53 -22.22 17.48
C PHE A 433 -5.57 -23.01 18.80
N TRP A 434 -5.87 -22.34 19.90
CA TRP A 434 -6.06 -23.03 21.18
C TRP A 434 -7.25 -23.99 21.11
N ALA A 435 -8.38 -23.56 20.53
CA ALA A 435 -9.56 -24.39 20.35
C ALA A 435 -9.28 -25.58 19.41
N VAL A 436 -8.61 -25.34 18.28
CA VAL A 436 -8.21 -26.41 17.34
C VAL A 436 -7.28 -27.40 18.02
N ALA A 437 -6.28 -26.94 18.75
CA ALA A 437 -5.36 -27.83 19.46
C ALA A 437 -6.08 -28.65 20.55
N LYS A 438 -7.03 -28.06 21.25
CA LYS A 438 -7.89 -28.76 22.22
C LYS A 438 -8.82 -29.78 21.55
N PHE A 439 -9.42 -29.38 20.43
CA PHE A 439 -10.26 -30.27 19.62
C PHE A 439 -9.48 -31.49 19.11
N VAL A 440 -8.27 -31.26 18.58
CA VAL A 440 -7.39 -32.33 18.10
C VAL A 440 -7.03 -33.28 19.24
N THR A 441 -6.63 -32.76 20.40
CA THR A 441 -6.31 -33.61 21.56
C THR A 441 -7.53 -34.35 22.09
N TRP A 442 -8.72 -33.77 22.04
CA TRP A 442 -9.98 -34.42 22.40
C TRP A 442 -10.35 -35.51 21.38
N MET A 443 -10.29 -35.18 20.08
CA MET A 443 -10.61 -36.08 18.98
C MET A 443 -9.68 -37.32 18.97
N THR A 444 -8.36 -37.14 19.10
CA THR A 444 -7.40 -38.24 19.16
C THR A 444 -7.57 -39.06 20.40
N ARG A 445 -8.06 -38.51 21.52
CA ARG A 445 -8.40 -39.25 22.75
C ARG A 445 -9.73 -40.01 22.63
N ARG A 446 -10.75 -39.40 21.97
CA ARG A 446 -12.10 -40.00 21.87
C ARG A 446 -12.17 -41.10 20.81
N PHE A 447 -11.45 -40.87 19.69
CA PHE A 447 -11.35 -41.81 18.59
C PHE A 447 -9.99 -42.50 18.55
N ALA A 448 -9.45 -42.87 19.72
CA ALA A 448 -8.17 -43.56 19.81
C ALA A 448 -8.17 -44.81 18.91
N PRO A 449 -7.21 -44.91 17.96
CA PRO A 449 -7.22 -46.02 17.01
C PRO A 449 -7.10 -47.36 17.71
N GLY A 450 -8.09 -48.21 17.45
CA GLY A 450 -8.15 -49.55 18.04
C GLY A 450 -7.02 -50.51 17.59
N ARG A 451 -6.99 -51.74 18.12
CA ARG A 451 -5.95 -52.73 17.81
C ARG A 451 -5.81 -53.06 16.31
N ARG A 452 -6.83 -52.80 15.49
CA ARG A 452 -6.84 -53.04 14.03
C ARG A 452 -5.94 -52.09 13.21
N TRP A 453 -5.55 -50.95 13.76
CA TRP A 453 -4.69 -50.02 13.06
C TRP A 453 -3.20 -50.41 13.16
N PRO A 454 -2.40 -50.14 12.09
CA PRO A 454 -0.95 -50.38 12.14
C PRO A 454 -0.31 -49.66 13.35
N TYR A 455 0.64 -50.36 14.00
CA TYR A 455 1.31 -49.88 15.22
C TYR A 455 1.85 -48.45 15.07
N VAL A 456 2.43 -48.14 13.91
CA VAL A 456 3.02 -46.83 13.60
C VAL A 456 1.99 -45.70 13.65
N LEU A 457 0.84 -45.90 12.98
CA LEU A 457 -0.24 -44.93 12.96
C LEU A 457 -0.85 -44.76 14.35
N ARG A 458 -1.12 -45.86 15.04
CA ARG A 458 -1.67 -45.84 16.39
C ARG A 458 -0.76 -45.09 17.36
N GLN A 459 0.55 -45.37 17.33
CA GLN A 459 1.52 -44.71 18.20
C GLN A 459 1.73 -43.24 17.85
N GLY A 460 1.80 -42.90 16.56
CA GLY A 460 1.95 -41.53 16.09
C GLY A 460 0.78 -40.63 16.52
N LEU A 461 -0.48 -41.12 16.36
CA LEU A 461 -1.67 -40.41 16.82
C LEU A 461 -1.79 -40.38 18.36
N ALA A 462 -1.41 -41.44 19.05
CA ALA A 462 -1.42 -41.52 20.52
C ALA A 462 -0.47 -40.46 21.13
N ASN A 463 0.62 -40.16 20.47
CA ASN A 463 1.56 -39.14 20.92
C ASN A 463 0.90 -37.76 21.00
N LEU A 464 -0.11 -37.45 20.20
CA LEU A 464 -0.79 -36.13 20.18
C LEU A 464 -1.57 -35.85 21.46
N HIS A 465 -2.09 -36.83 22.16
CA HIS A 465 -2.90 -36.66 23.38
C HIS A 465 -2.23 -37.07 24.69
N ARG A 466 -0.97 -37.49 24.66
CA ARG A 466 -0.23 -37.83 25.89
C ARG A 466 -0.11 -36.63 26.82
N PRO A 467 -0.21 -36.78 28.16
CA PRO A 467 -0.30 -35.66 29.11
C PRO A 467 0.95 -34.77 29.15
N ASN A 468 2.10 -35.21 28.68
CA ASN A 468 3.34 -34.42 28.56
C ASN A 468 3.61 -33.90 27.17
N ASN A 469 2.70 -34.10 26.20
CA ASN A 469 2.89 -33.65 24.84
C ASN A 469 2.57 -32.17 24.69
N ARG A 470 3.35 -31.49 23.85
CA ARG A 470 3.27 -30.07 23.56
C ARG A 470 2.42 -29.77 22.31
N THR A 471 1.48 -30.66 21.99
CA THR A 471 0.64 -30.51 20.81
C THR A 471 0.01 -29.13 20.72
N VAL A 472 -0.52 -28.62 21.84
CA VAL A 472 -1.11 -27.27 21.90
C VAL A 472 -0.07 -26.20 21.54
N LEU A 473 1.13 -26.26 22.13
CA LEU A 473 2.19 -25.28 21.84
C LEU A 473 2.65 -25.38 20.38
N LEU A 474 2.85 -26.59 19.86
CA LEU A 474 3.31 -26.80 18.49
C LEU A 474 2.23 -26.37 17.47
N VAL A 475 0.99 -26.82 17.65
CA VAL A 475 -0.11 -26.42 16.76
C VAL A 475 -0.31 -24.91 16.78
N THR A 476 -0.24 -24.27 17.98
CA THR A 476 -0.40 -22.80 18.06
C THR A 476 0.77 -22.08 17.40
N SER A 477 2.03 -22.48 17.66
CA SER A 477 3.19 -21.79 17.06
C SER A 477 3.33 -22.04 15.55
N LEU A 478 3.11 -23.29 15.09
CA LEU A 478 3.14 -23.64 13.68
C LEU A 478 1.96 -23.00 12.94
N GLY A 479 0.75 -23.11 13.50
CA GLY A 479 -0.46 -22.58 12.90
C GLY A 479 -0.42 -21.06 12.80
N LEU A 480 0.05 -20.38 13.84
CA LEU A 480 0.22 -18.94 13.82
C LEU A 480 1.29 -18.50 12.80
N GLY A 481 2.41 -19.23 12.72
CA GLY A 481 3.41 -18.96 11.70
C GLY A 481 2.84 -19.09 10.28
N VAL A 482 2.11 -20.18 10.00
CA VAL A 482 1.44 -20.38 8.71
C VAL A 482 0.38 -19.29 8.45
N PHE A 483 -0.44 -18.97 9.46
CA PHE A 483 -1.45 -17.93 9.39
C PHE A 483 -0.84 -16.58 8.97
N LEU A 484 0.20 -16.15 9.67
CA LEU A 484 0.83 -14.85 9.42
C LEU A 484 1.52 -14.81 8.05
N MET A 485 2.27 -15.87 7.70
CA MET A 485 2.94 -15.96 6.40
C MET A 485 1.94 -15.99 5.25
N LEU A 486 0.89 -16.80 5.36
CA LEU A 486 -0.11 -16.92 4.29
C LEU A 486 -0.98 -15.66 4.20
N THR A 487 -1.33 -15.03 5.33
CA THR A 487 -2.01 -13.72 5.32
C THR A 487 -1.20 -12.71 4.52
N LEU A 488 0.12 -12.66 4.72
CA LEU A 488 1.00 -11.76 3.96
C LEU A 488 1.00 -12.06 2.47
N VAL A 489 1.13 -13.35 2.10
CA VAL A 489 1.13 -13.77 0.69
C VAL A 489 -0.21 -13.45 0.03
N LEU A 490 -1.33 -13.74 0.69
CA LEU A 490 -2.67 -13.43 0.17
C LEU A 490 -2.93 -11.92 0.07
N THR A 491 -2.46 -11.15 1.05
CA THR A 491 -2.57 -9.69 1.01
C THR A 491 -1.73 -9.09 -0.13
N ARG A 492 -0.52 -9.64 -0.35
CA ARG A 492 0.30 -9.28 -1.52
C ARG A 492 -0.44 -9.58 -2.82
N GLU A 493 -1.01 -10.79 -2.99
CA GLU A 493 -1.78 -11.15 -4.19
C GLU A 493 -3.00 -10.25 -4.38
N THR A 494 -3.71 -9.90 -3.30
CA THR A 494 -4.85 -8.98 -3.34
C THR A 494 -4.42 -7.58 -3.76
N LEU A 495 -3.31 -7.08 -3.22
CA LEU A 495 -2.75 -5.77 -3.58
C LEU A 495 -2.26 -5.75 -5.03
N LEU A 496 -1.51 -6.78 -5.45
CA LEU A 496 -1.06 -6.90 -6.84
C LEU A 496 -2.21 -7.13 -7.80
N GLY A 497 -3.25 -7.86 -7.40
CA GLY A 497 -4.48 -8.02 -8.17
C GLY A 497 -5.21 -6.70 -8.38
N LYS A 498 -5.30 -5.86 -7.35
CA LYS A 498 -5.82 -4.49 -7.46
C LYS A 498 -4.99 -3.65 -8.43
N ILE A 499 -3.67 -3.75 -8.34
CA ILE A 499 -2.72 -3.06 -9.22
C ILE A 499 -2.84 -3.60 -10.66
N SER A 500 -2.85 -4.91 -10.86
CA SER A 500 -2.91 -5.53 -12.18
C SER A 500 -4.27 -5.37 -12.86
N SER A 501 -5.37 -5.28 -12.12
CA SER A 501 -6.69 -4.95 -12.68
C SER A 501 -6.70 -3.57 -13.33
N ILE A 502 -5.79 -2.69 -12.89
CA ILE A 502 -5.52 -1.42 -13.57
C ILE A 502 -4.72 -1.67 -14.86
N ALA A 503 -3.91 -2.73 -14.96
CA ALA A 503 -2.98 -2.99 -16.07
C ALA A 503 -3.49 -3.95 -17.17
N THR A 504 -4.44 -4.84 -16.91
CA THR A 504 -4.90 -5.87 -17.85
C THR A 504 -6.32 -5.60 -18.37
N GLY A 505 -6.53 -5.71 -19.66
CA GLY A 505 -7.81 -5.61 -20.34
C GLY A 505 -7.70 -5.14 -21.80
N ASP A 506 -8.77 -5.24 -22.56
CA ASP A 506 -8.91 -4.64 -23.92
C ASP A 506 -9.03 -3.12 -23.79
N ARG A 507 -7.87 -2.46 -23.54
CA ARG A 507 -7.83 -1.02 -23.29
C ARG A 507 -7.62 -0.24 -24.55
N PRO A 508 -8.37 0.87 -24.71
CA PRO A 508 -8.01 1.85 -25.70
C PRO A 508 -6.64 2.46 -25.36
N ASN A 509 -5.81 2.64 -26.36
CA ASN A 509 -4.55 3.36 -26.23
C ASN A 509 -4.56 4.69 -26.96
N LEU A 510 -5.68 5.00 -27.65
CA LEU A 510 -5.95 6.27 -28.30
C LEU A 510 -7.32 6.77 -27.86
N MET A 511 -7.40 8.05 -27.53
CA MET A 511 -8.67 8.74 -27.33
C MET A 511 -8.76 9.95 -28.24
N PHE A 512 -9.93 10.13 -28.85
CA PHE A 512 -10.25 11.24 -29.73
C PHE A 512 -11.36 12.06 -29.08
N PHE A 513 -11.21 13.38 -29.12
CA PHE A 513 -12.14 14.33 -28.51
C PHE A 513 -12.57 15.37 -29.55
N ASP A 514 -13.63 16.09 -29.22
CA ASP A 514 -14.17 17.20 -30.01
C ASP A 514 -14.58 16.77 -31.43
N ILE A 515 -14.98 15.52 -31.60
CA ILE A 515 -15.55 15.03 -32.87
C ILE A 515 -16.94 15.64 -33.00
N GLN A 516 -17.19 16.43 -34.05
CA GLN A 516 -18.50 16.97 -34.34
C GLN A 516 -19.47 15.91 -34.87
N GLU A 517 -20.75 16.15 -34.71
CA GLU A 517 -21.77 15.14 -35.09
C GLU A 517 -21.68 14.79 -36.60
N ASP A 518 -21.50 15.80 -37.46
CA ASP A 518 -21.33 15.64 -38.89
C ASP A 518 -20.05 14.89 -39.28
N GLN A 519 -19.02 14.91 -38.45
CA GLN A 519 -17.74 14.24 -38.64
C GLN A 519 -17.71 12.78 -38.19
N MET A 520 -18.67 12.36 -37.38
CA MET A 520 -18.65 11.04 -36.73
C MET A 520 -18.68 9.88 -37.75
N SER A 521 -19.38 10.03 -38.86
CA SER A 521 -19.41 9.03 -39.94
C SER A 521 -18.06 8.86 -40.62
N ASP A 522 -17.38 9.95 -40.92
CA ASP A 522 -16.04 9.94 -41.52
C ASP A 522 -14.99 9.42 -40.53
N PHE A 523 -15.09 9.82 -39.25
CA PHE A 523 -14.24 9.31 -38.21
C PHE A 523 -14.31 7.78 -38.10
N ARG A 524 -15.50 7.21 -38.02
CA ARG A 524 -15.70 5.76 -37.96
C ARG A 524 -15.13 5.06 -39.20
N ARG A 525 -15.30 5.65 -40.40
CA ARG A 525 -14.72 5.13 -41.64
C ARG A 525 -13.20 5.09 -41.62
N ILE A 526 -12.54 6.17 -41.17
CA ILE A 526 -11.08 6.25 -41.07
C ILE A 526 -10.55 5.21 -40.05
N VAL A 527 -11.19 5.09 -38.90
CA VAL A 527 -10.84 4.11 -37.84
C VAL A 527 -10.97 2.68 -38.37
N ALA A 528 -12.10 2.37 -39.06
CA ALA A 528 -12.31 1.04 -39.66
C ALA A 528 -11.24 0.70 -40.70
N ASN A 529 -10.89 1.65 -41.57
CA ASN A 529 -9.85 1.47 -42.59
C ASN A 529 -8.44 1.29 -42.01
N SER A 530 -8.18 1.78 -40.80
CA SER A 530 -6.90 1.60 -40.11
C SER A 530 -6.73 0.22 -39.48
N GLY A 531 -7.78 -0.63 -39.51
CA GLY A 531 -7.76 -1.93 -38.83
C GLY A 531 -7.70 -1.82 -37.29
N SER A 532 -7.97 -0.64 -36.71
CA SER A 532 -7.97 -0.41 -35.27
C SER A 532 -9.39 -0.53 -34.74
N PRO A 533 -9.68 -1.40 -33.76
CA PRO A 533 -11.02 -1.52 -33.19
C PRO A 533 -11.44 -0.25 -32.44
N LEU A 534 -12.63 0.24 -32.73
CA LEU A 534 -13.32 1.25 -31.91
C LEU A 534 -13.88 0.53 -30.67
N ILE A 535 -13.38 0.87 -29.49
CA ILE A 535 -13.74 0.22 -28.23
C ILE A 535 -15.03 0.82 -27.67
N ALA A 536 -15.12 2.15 -27.68
CA ALA A 536 -16.27 2.88 -27.18
C ALA A 536 -16.35 4.25 -27.85
N ASP A 537 -17.57 4.73 -28.05
CA ASP A 537 -17.82 6.13 -28.38
C ASP A 537 -19.03 6.62 -27.56
N ALA A 538 -19.04 7.90 -27.26
CA ALA A 538 -20.12 8.51 -26.50
C ALA A 538 -20.31 9.98 -26.86
N PRO A 539 -21.57 10.45 -26.93
CA PRO A 539 -21.89 11.87 -27.03
C PRO A 539 -21.59 12.58 -25.71
N ILE A 540 -21.12 13.81 -25.78
CA ILE A 540 -20.87 14.68 -24.64
C ILE A 540 -21.73 15.93 -24.77
N VAL A 541 -22.61 16.12 -23.81
CA VAL A 541 -23.40 17.35 -23.65
C VAL A 541 -22.91 18.07 -22.39
N THR A 542 -22.53 19.34 -22.55
CA THR A 542 -22.09 20.17 -21.44
C THR A 542 -23.26 20.88 -20.77
N MET A 543 -23.28 20.82 -19.43
CA MET A 543 -24.36 21.41 -18.64
C MET A 543 -23.88 21.94 -17.29
N ARG A 544 -24.67 22.81 -16.67
CA ARG A 544 -24.39 23.32 -15.32
C ARG A 544 -25.48 22.93 -14.36
N LEU A 545 -25.12 22.57 -13.15
CA LEU A 545 -26.04 22.33 -12.06
C LEU A 545 -26.54 23.67 -11.52
N THR A 546 -27.86 23.90 -11.51
CA THR A 546 -28.49 25.16 -11.07
C THR A 546 -29.23 25.05 -9.76
N ARG A 547 -29.83 23.84 -9.47
CA ARG A 547 -30.50 23.58 -8.20
C ARG A 547 -30.21 22.19 -7.68
N VAL A 548 -30.14 22.07 -6.36
CA VAL A 548 -30.01 20.79 -5.64
C VAL A 548 -31.13 20.73 -4.61
N ARG A 549 -32.04 19.75 -4.72
CA ARG A 549 -33.20 19.60 -3.82
C ARG A 549 -34.00 20.91 -3.65
N GLY A 550 -34.25 21.57 -4.74
CA GLY A 550 -35.01 22.85 -4.77
C GLY A 550 -34.22 24.10 -4.33
N ILE A 551 -32.98 23.95 -3.83
CA ILE A 551 -32.14 25.07 -3.40
C ILE A 551 -31.22 25.49 -4.55
N ASP A 552 -31.19 26.76 -4.85
CA ASP A 552 -30.34 27.33 -5.90
C ASP A 552 -28.85 27.21 -5.53
N VAL A 553 -28.03 26.82 -6.51
CA VAL A 553 -26.58 26.60 -6.32
C VAL A 553 -25.89 27.91 -5.87
N ASP A 554 -26.32 29.07 -6.35
CA ASP A 554 -25.71 30.34 -5.92
C ASP A 554 -26.01 30.69 -4.45
N ILE A 555 -27.16 30.27 -3.93
CA ILE A 555 -27.49 30.38 -2.51
C ILE A 555 -26.64 29.42 -1.68
N LEU A 556 -26.48 28.17 -2.15
CA LEU A 556 -25.61 27.19 -1.49
C LEU A 556 -24.16 27.67 -1.42
N LEU A 557 -23.64 28.25 -2.49
CA LEU A 557 -22.28 28.78 -2.54
C LEU A 557 -22.07 30.00 -1.62
N ARG A 558 -23.05 30.89 -1.49
CA ARG A 558 -22.99 32.04 -0.55
C ARG A 558 -23.00 31.58 0.91
N ASN A 559 -23.70 30.52 1.20
CA ASN A 559 -23.86 29.99 2.58
C ASN A 559 -22.75 28.98 2.95
N GLY A 560 -21.59 29.00 2.28
CA GLY A 560 -20.47 28.10 2.57
C GLY A 560 -20.68 26.66 2.13
N GLY A 561 -21.64 26.42 1.20
CA GLY A 561 -21.81 25.07 0.59
C GLY A 561 -22.64 24.08 1.40
N ALA A 562 -23.10 24.42 2.61
CA ALA A 562 -23.84 23.50 3.50
C ALA A 562 -23.22 22.08 3.63
N GLY A 563 -21.88 21.98 3.62
CA GLY A 563 -21.15 20.72 3.66
C GLY A 563 -20.97 20.04 2.29
N ILE A 564 -21.46 20.65 1.21
CA ILE A 564 -21.26 20.18 -0.17
C ILE A 564 -19.94 20.76 -0.69
N PRO A 565 -19.01 19.93 -1.20
CA PRO A 565 -17.75 20.41 -1.77
C PRO A 565 -17.99 21.41 -2.91
N GLY A 566 -17.37 22.59 -2.85
CA GLY A 566 -17.61 23.66 -3.82
C GLY A 566 -17.30 23.29 -5.28
N TRP A 567 -16.46 22.29 -5.53
CA TRP A 567 -16.13 21.82 -6.87
C TRP A 567 -17.36 21.18 -7.56
N THR A 568 -18.23 20.48 -6.80
CA THR A 568 -19.44 19.86 -7.34
C THR A 568 -20.47 20.90 -7.78
N LEU A 569 -20.54 22.02 -7.06
CA LEU A 569 -21.49 23.10 -7.36
C LEU A 569 -21.04 24.02 -8.51
N ARG A 570 -19.72 24.21 -8.67
CA ARG A 570 -19.14 25.13 -9.68
C ARG A 570 -18.75 24.46 -10.98
N ARG A 571 -18.78 23.14 -11.01
CA ARG A 571 -18.33 22.35 -12.16
C ARG A 571 -19.28 22.48 -13.34
N GLU A 572 -18.70 22.52 -14.54
CA GLU A 572 -19.41 22.21 -15.77
C GLU A 572 -19.44 20.70 -15.95
N TYR A 573 -20.63 20.11 -15.94
CA TYR A 573 -20.85 18.68 -16.08
C TYR A 573 -20.80 18.30 -17.56
N ARG A 574 -19.89 17.43 -17.93
CA ARG A 574 -19.89 16.71 -19.19
C ARG A 574 -20.70 15.47 -18.98
N SER A 575 -21.90 15.43 -19.49
CA SER A 575 -22.85 14.33 -19.35
C SER A 575 -23.05 13.63 -20.67
N THR A 576 -23.59 12.43 -20.63
CA THR A 576 -23.92 11.62 -21.81
C THR A 576 -25.33 11.10 -21.69
N TYR A 577 -25.87 10.61 -22.79
CA TYR A 577 -27.11 9.85 -22.81
C TYR A 577 -26.88 8.50 -23.49
N ARG A 578 -27.57 7.48 -23.02
CA ARG A 578 -27.47 6.12 -23.59
C ARG A 578 -28.55 5.20 -23.04
N ALA A 579 -28.90 4.19 -23.84
CA ALA A 579 -29.88 3.18 -23.47
C ALA A 579 -29.31 2.00 -22.65
N THR A 580 -27.99 1.83 -22.64
CA THR A 580 -27.31 0.72 -21.95
C THR A 580 -26.16 1.20 -21.08
N LEU A 581 -25.85 0.47 -20.04
CA LEU A 581 -24.67 0.72 -19.20
C LEU A 581 -23.39 0.30 -19.94
N SER A 582 -22.31 0.98 -19.65
CA SER A 582 -20.97 0.58 -20.06
C SER A 582 -20.44 -0.56 -19.16
N ASP A 583 -19.50 -1.35 -19.70
CA ASP A 583 -18.80 -2.42 -18.94
C ASP A 583 -18.04 -1.91 -17.73
N THR A 584 -17.81 -0.61 -17.63
CA THR A 584 -17.15 0.07 -16.52
C THR A 584 -18.12 0.49 -15.42
N GLU A 585 -19.41 0.23 -15.56
CA GLU A 585 -20.45 0.74 -14.69
C GLU A 585 -21.33 -0.36 -14.12
N LYS A 586 -21.68 -0.21 -12.84
CA LYS A 586 -22.59 -1.12 -12.14
C LYS A 586 -23.60 -0.34 -11.33
N VAL A 587 -24.89 -0.63 -11.48
CA VAL A 587 -25.94 -0.06 -10.62
C VAL A 587 -25.79 -0.64 -9.22
N VAL A 588 -25.75 0.23 -8.22
CA VAL A 588 -25.65 -0.11 -6.80
C VAL A 588 -26.90 0.27 -6.00
N GLY A 589 -27.81 1.03 -6.61
CA GLY A 589 -29.10 1.39 -6.01
C GLY A 589 -30.05 1.96 -7.06
N GLY A 590 -31.36 1.75 -6.88
CA GLY A 590 -32.40 2.17 -7.82
C GLY A 590 -32.44 1.38 -9.11
N GLU A 591 -33.06 1.91 -10.15
CA GLU A 591 -33.25 1.29 -11.46
C GLU A 591 -32.72 2.22 -12.57
N PHE A 592 -31.92 1.65 -13.49
CA PHE A 592 -31.43 2.38 -14.65
C PHE A 592 -32.52 2.45 -15.74
N VAL A 593 -32.90 3.69 -16.09
CA VAL A 593 -33.90 3.93 -17.13
C VAL A 593 -33.20 4.15 -18.46
N SER A 594 -33.51 3.31 -19.45
CA SER A 594 -32.84 3.29 -20.75
C SER A 594 -33.34 4.38 -21.73
N ALA A 595 -34.59 4.73 -21.70
CA ALA A 595 -35.19 5.72 -22.59
C ALA A 595 -36.37 6.40 -21.89
N VAL A 596 -36.68 7.62 -22.32
CA VAL A 596 -37.79 8.44 -21.83
C VAL A 596 -38.38 9.23 -23.01
N GLU A 597 -39.66 9.53 -22.95
CA GLU A 597 -40.29 10.41 -23.94
C GLU A 597 -39.72 11.83 -23.86
N PRO A 598 -39.49 12.50 -25.00
CA PRO A 598 -38.84 13.83 -25.05
C PRO A 598 -39.57 14.92 -24.27
N GLU A 599 -40.85 14.74 -24.00
CA GLU A 599 -41.70 15.77 -23.33
C GLU A 599 -41.91 15.48 -21.84
N ALA A 600 -41.15 14.58 -21.25
CA ALA A 600 -41.26 14.24 -19.84
C ALA A 600 -40.93 15.44 -18.94
N GLU A 601 -41.85 15.86 -18.07
CA GLU A 601 -41.67 16.97 -17.14
C GLU A 601 -40.49 16.75 -16.15
N ARG A 602 -40.23 15.47 -15.80
CA ARG A 602 -39.15 15.08 -14.86
C ARG A 602 -38.35 13.93 -15.49
N ILE A 603 -37.08 14.17 -15.67
CA ILE A 603 -36.17 13.25 -16.38
C ILE A 603 -35.43 12.36 -15.36
N PRO A 604 -35.55 11.01 -15.46
CA PRO A 604 -34.76 10.12 -14.62
C PRO A 604 -33.28 10.16 -15.02
N ILE A 605 -32.39 10.36 -14.08
CA ILE A 605 -30.95 10.32 -14.32
C ILE A 605 -30.26 9.25 -13.47
N SER A 606 -29.20 8.70 -14.03
CA SER A 606 -28.30 7.82 -13.31
C SER A 606 -27.06 8.60 -12.84
N LEU A 607 -26.82 8.61 -11.51
CA LEU A 607 -25.79 9.41 -10.89
C LEU A 607 -24.66 8.52 -10.37
N GLU A 608 -23.41 8.97 -10.50
CA GLU A 608 -22.26 8.28 -9.91
C GLU A 608 -22.31 8.41 -8.38
N GLN A 609 -22.05 7.28 -7.68
CA GLN A 609 -22.21 7.16 -6.23
C GLN A 609 -21.33 8.14 -5.41
N GLY A 610 -20.14 8.48 -5.89
CA GLY A 610 -19.26 9.44 -5.25
C GLY A 610 -19.84 10.85 -5.33
N LEU A 611 -20.28 11.25 -6.54
CA LEU A 611 -20.94 12.53 -6.76
C LEU A 611 -22.24 12.64 -5.96
N ALA A 612 -23.03 11.59 -5.88
CA ALA A 612 -24.26 11.57 -5.08
C ALA A 612 -23.98 11.83 -3.59
N ARG A 613 -22.93 11.21 -3.04
CA ARG A 613 -22.46 11.46 -1.67
C ARG A 613 -21.99 12.90 -1.46
N ASP A 614 -21.21 13.42 -2.40
CA ASP A 614 -20.65 14.76 -2.32
C ASP A 614 -21.77 15.82 -2.41
N LEU A 615 -22.77 15.61 -3.29
CA LEU A 615 -23.95 16.48 -3.39
C LEU A 615 -24.98 16.23 -2.27
N GLN A 616 -24.77 15.20 -1.43
CA GLN A 616 -25.68 14.77 -0.36
C GLN A 616 -27.09 14.44 -0.89
N VAL A 617 -27.18 13.82 -2.07
CA VAL A 617 -28.43 13.42 -2.70
C VAL A 617 -28.58 11.88 -2.74
N GLY A 618 -29.83 11.43 -2.69
CA GLY A 618 -30.19 10.02 -2.79
C GLY A 618 -31.18 9.73 -3.92
N LEU A 619 -31.69 8.52 -3.98
CA LEU A 619 -32.72 8.14 -4.94
C LEU A 619 -34.00 9.00 -4.75
N GLY A 620 -34.54 9.51 -5.85
CA GLY A 620 -35.73 10.34 -5.90
C GLY A 620 -35.46 11.84 -5.71
N ASP A 621 -34.27 12.24 -5.26
CA ASP A 621 -33.95 13.65 -5.08
C ASP A 621 -33.86 14.40 -6.43
N GLU A 622 -34.29 15.67 -6.41
CA GLU A 622 -34.33 16.52 -7.56
C GLU A 622 -33.02 17.28 -7.76
N LEU A 623 -32.56 17.27 -9.01
CA LEU A 623 -31.45 18.07 -9.52
C LEU A 623 -31.92 18.82 -10.77
N VAL A 624 -31.62 20.11 -10.88
CA VAL A 624 -31.90 20.89 -12.08
C VAL A 624 -30.60 21.24 -12.77
N PHE A 625 -30.46 20.80 -14.01
CA PHE A 625 -29.36 21.14 -14.88
C PHE A 625 -29.76 22.17 -15.91
N SER A 626 -28.86 23.08 -16.28
CA SER A 626 -29.04 23.98 -17.40
C SER A 626 -28.15 23.57 -18.55
N VAL A 627 -28.77 23.23 -19.69
CA VAL A 627 -28.11 22.93 -20.96
C VAL A 627 -28.25 24.15 -21.86
N GLN A 628 -27.18 24.90 -22.03
CA GLN A 628 -27.15 26.14 -22.81
C GLN A 628 -28.30 27.14 -22.49
N GLY A 629 -28.66 27.25 -21.22
CA GLY A 629 -29.71 28.13 -20.75
C GLY A 629 -31.07 27.47 -20.60
N VAL A 630 -31.29 26.27 -21.16
CA VAL A 630 -32.54 25.52 -21.02
C VAL A 630 -32.48 24.70 -19.72
N PRO A 631 -33.38 24.93 -18.74
CA PRO A 631 -33.43 24.19 -17.51
C PRO A 631 -34.05 22.79 -17.74
N LEU A 632 -33.36 21.74 -17.30
CA LEU A 632 -33.85 20.37 -17.29
C LEU A 632 -34.07 19.92 -15.84
N THR A 633 -35.31 19.65 -15.47
CA THR A 633 -35.66 19.12 -14.15
C THR A 633 -35.47 17.62 -14.14
N THR A 634 -34.56 17.14 -13.31
CA THR A 634 -34.21 15.72 -13.24
C THR A 634 -34.42 15.16 -11.83
N TYR A 635 -34.53 13.84 -11.72
CA TYR A 635 -34.50 13.13 -10.44
C TYR A 635 -33.58 11.93 -10.51
N VAL A 636 -32.95 11.60 -9.40
CA VAL A 636 -32.02 10.47 -9.33
C VAL A 636 -32.79 9.15 -9.34
N SER A 637 -32.83 8.44 -10.48
CA SER A 637 -33.47 7.12 -10.62
C SER A 637 -32.56 5.97 -10.20
N SER A 638 -31.25 6.13 -10.40
CA SER A 638 -30.28 5.11 -10.02
C SER A 638 -28.93 5.71 -9.61
N LEU A 639 -28.24 4.96 -8.76
CA LEU A 639 -26.87 5.22 -8.37
C LEU A 639 -25.95 4.19 -9.01
N ARG A 640 -24.85 4.65 -9.63
CA ARG A 640 -23.87 3.80 -10.30
C ARG A 640 -22.53 3.86 -9.59
N GLN A 641 -21.87 2.72 -9.51
CA GLN A 641 -20.43 2.65 -9.25
C GLN A 641 -19.71 2.64 -10.59
N VAL A 642 -18.74 3.53 -10.76
CA VAL A 642 -17.97 3.71 -12.01
C VAL A 642 -16.51 3.33 -11.76
N GLU A 643 -15.95 2.49 -12.64
CA GLU A 643 -14.54 2.12 -12.63
C GLU A 643 -13.71 3.17 -13.40
N TRP A 644 -13.44 4.32 -12.78
CA TRP A 644 -12.69 5.42 -13.39
C TRP A 644 -11.28 5.05 -13.88
N GLN A 645 -10.73 3.96 -13.37
CA GLN A 645 -9.38 3.48 -13.70
C GLN A 645 -9.30 2.82 -15.08
N ARG A 646 -10.43 2.38 -15.62
CA ARG A 646 -10.51 1.93 -17.01
C ARG A 646 -10.62 3.15 -17.90
N MET A 647 -9.66 3.38 -18.78
CA MET A 647 -9.58 4.55 -19.66
C MET A 647 -10.61 4.48 -20.79
N GLN A 648 -11.87 4.43 -20.41
CA GLN A 648 -13.04 4.52 -21.32
C GLN A 648 -13.80 5.81 -21.01
N PRO A 649 -14.64 6.32 -21.93
CA PRO A 649 -15.49 7.47 -21.68
C PRO A 649 -16.46 7.19 -20.52
N ASN A 650 -16.16 7.76 -19.34
CA ASN A 650 -16.97 7.63 -18.13
C ASN A 650 -17.56 8.98 -17.74
N PHE A 651 -18.79 8.98 -17.21
CA PHE A 651 -19.55 10.19 -16.92
C PHE A 651 -20.11 10.15 -15.48
N PHE A 652 -20.17 11.32 -14.85
CA PHE A 652 -20.79 11.46 -13.53
C PHE A 652 -22.31 11.33 -13.60
N VAL A 653 -22.90 11.89 -14.68
CA VAL A 653 -24.34 11.89 -14.89
C VAL A 653 -24.62 11.25 -16.25
N VAL A 654 -25.52 10.28 -16.28
CA VAL A 654 -26.01 9.65 -17.52
C VAL A 654 -27.51 9.84 -17.61
N PHE A 655 -27.93 10.36 -18.75
CA PHE A 655 -29.33 10.56 -19.10
C PHE A 655 -29.86 9.34 -19.87
N PRO A 656 -31.16 9.10 -19.84
CA PRO A 656 -31.80 8.14 -20.75
C PRO A 656 -31.77 8.68 -22.18
N SER A 657 -31.92 7.81 -23.16
CA SER A 657 -32.15 8.22 -24.55
C SER A 657 -33.50 8.93 -24.70
N GLY A 658 -33.59 9.89 -25.64
CA GLY A 658 -34.78 10.66 -25.94
C GLY A 658 -34.80 12.08 -25.39
N VAL A 659 -33.75 12.52 -24.66
CA VAL A 659 -33.74 13.82 -23.96
C VAL A 659 -32.69 14.79 -24.50
N LEU A 660 -31.48 14.31 -24.77
CA LEU A 660 -30.34 15.19 -25.07
C LEU A 660 -29.87 15.14 -26.54
N GLU A 661 -30.51 14.35 -27.36
CA GLU A 661 -30.13 14.14 -28.78
C GLU A 661 -30.19 15.41 -29.61
N ALA A 662 -31.11 16.33 -29.28
CA ALA A 662 -31.24 17.63 -29.98
C ALA A 662 -30.33 18.72 -29.39
N ALA A 663 -29.60 18.42 -28.29
CA ALA A 663 -28.71 19.39 -27.70
C ALA A 663 -27.39 19.45 -28.49
N PRO A 664 -26.73 20.65 -28.54
CA PRO A 664 -25.40 20.71 -29.10
C PRO A 664 -24.44 19.79 -28.36
N GLN A 665 -23.78 18.94 -29.11
CA GLN A 665 -22.96 17.83 -28.60
C GLN A 665 -21.68 17.65 -29.38
N THR A 666 -20.70 17.10 -28.75
CA THR A 666 -19.48 16.58 -29.37
C THR A 666 -19.30 15.13 -28.96
N PHE A 667 -18.52 14.36 -29.71
CA PHE A 667 -18.28 12.96 -29.40
C PHE A 667 -16.86 12.74 -28.90
N VAL A 668 -16.73 11.79 -27.99
CA VAL A 668 -15.46 11.21 -27.57
C VAL A 668 -15.43 9.76 -28.07
N ALA A 669 -14.29 9.34 -28.58
CA ALA A 669 -14.09 7.98 -29.04
C ALA A 669 -12.79 7.38 -28.49
N ALA A 670 -12.86 6.11 -28.11
CA ALA A 670 -11.76 5.34 -27.58
C ALA A 670 -11.40 4.22 -28.58
N VAL A 671 -10.17 4.23 -29.08
CA VAL A 671 -9.68 3.32 -30.12
C VAL A 671 -8.46 2.56 -29.62
N ARG A 672 -8.28 1.35 -30.10
CA ARG A 672 -7.10 0.53 -29.80
C ARG A 672 -6.25 0.35 -31.05
N ALA A 673 -5.12 1.00 -31.12
CA ALA A 673 -4.11 0.75 -32.14
C ALA A 673 -3.24 -0.45 -31.76
N SER A 674 -2.92 -1.31 -32.74
CA SER A 674 -2.14 -2.54 -32.53
C SER A 674 -0.66 -2.28 -32.25
N SER A 675 -0.13 -1.15 -32.69
CA SER A 675 1.26 -0.74 -32.50
C SER A 675 1.40 0.78 -32.44
N SER A 676 2.56 1.27 -31.99
CA SER A 676 2.86 2.72 -32.00
C SER A 676 2.86 3.30 -33.41
N GLU A 677 3.25 2.50 -34.41
CA GLU A 677 3.21 2.93 -35.80
C GLU A 677 1.77 3.03 -36.34
N ALA A 678 0.92 2.06 -36.01
CA ALA A 678 -0.50 2.11 -36.33
C ALA A 678 -1.19 3.32 -35.65
N SER A 679 -0.84 3.59 -34.37
CA SER A 679 -1.30 4.80 -33.65
C SER A 679 -0.92 6.09 -34.41
N ALA A 680 0.35 6.22 -34.77
CA ALA A 680 0.84 7.41 -35.47
C ALA A 680 0.16 7.59 -36.85
N LYS A 681 0.01 6.50 -37.63
CA LYS A 681 -0.69 6.54 -38.94
C LYS A 681 -2.15 6.95 -38.79
N LEU A 682 -2.86 6.40 -37.81
CA LEU A 682 -4.26 6.76 -37.54
C LEU A 682 -4.40 8.22 -37.11
N GLN A 683 -3.54 8.68 -36.19
CA GLN A 683 -3.54 10.10 -35.78
C GLN A 683 -3.25 11.03 -36.96
N GLN A 684 -2.33 10.67 -37.84
CA GLN A 684 -2.01 11.46 -39.03
C GLN A 684 -3.17 11.48 -40.04
N ALA A 685 -3.85 10.34 -40.24
CA ALA A 685 -5.01 10.28 -41.13
C ALA A 685 -6.15 11.15 -40.61
N ILE A 686 -6.49 11.04 -39.34
CA ILE A 686 -7.53 11.86 -38.72
C ILE A 686 -7.15 13.35 -38.72
N GLY A 687 -5.90 13.69 -38.39
CA GLY A 687 -5.46 15.10 -38.43
C GLY A 687 -5.47 15.74 -39.80
N ARG A 688 -5.38 14.96 -40.87
CA ARG A 688 -5.50 15.47 -42.26
C ARG A 688 -6.93 15.67 -42.70
N GLU A 689 -7.81 14.70 -42.42
CA GLU A 689 -9.21 14.73 -42.88
C GLU A 689 -10.14 15.47 -41.92
N LEU A 690 -9.85 15.41 -40.61
CA LEU A 690 -10.66 15.98 -39.54
C LEU A 690 -9.79 16.85 -38.58
N PRO A 691 -9.34 18.03 -39.03
CA PRO A 691 -8.35 18.85 -38.29
C PRO A 691 -8.87 19.39 -36.95
N THR A 692 -10.18 19.38 -36.71
CA THR A 692 -10.81 19.79 -35.45
C THR A 692 -10.74 18.71 -34.37
N VAL A 693 -10.53 17.43 -34.77
CA VAL A 693 -10.51 16.31 -33.84
C VAL A 693 -9.16 16.23 -33.13
N SER A 694 -9.21 16.26 -31.83
CA SER A 694 -8.03 16.15 -30.98
C SER A 694 -7.75 14.68 -30.63
N ALA A 695 -6.54 14.21 -30.93
CA ALA A 695 -6.09 12.85 -30.60
C ALA A 695 -5.17 12.86 -29.38
N ILE A 696 -5.37 11.93 -28.46
CA ILE A 696 -4.51 11.72 -27.29
C ILE A 696 -4.00 10.27 -27.31
N ASP A 697 -2.69 10.11 -27.40
CA ASP A 697 -2.04 8.81 -27.29
C ASP A 697 -1.80 8.45 -25.81
N LEU A 698 -2.51 7.43 -25.34
CA LEU A 698 -2.40 6.94 -23.98
C LEU A 698 -1.30 5.88 -23.80
N ALA A 699 -0.70 5.39 -24.90
CA ALA A 699 0.25 4.28 -24.84
C ALA A 699 1.48 4.58 -23.97
N LEU A 700 2.00 5.82 -24.05
CA LEU A 700 3.14 6.24 -23.22
C LEU A 700 2.76 6.36 -21.76
N ILE A 701 1.56 6.88 -21.47
CA ILE A 701 0.99 6.96 -20.10
C ILE A 701 0.87 5.54 -19.54
N MET A 702 0.30 4.61 -20.34
CA MET A 702 0.15 3.22 -19.94
C MET A 702 1.49 2.57 -19.65
N ARG A 703 2.48 2.72 -20.52
CA ARG A 703 3.83 2.18 -20.28
C ARG A 703 4.44 2.74 -19.00
N THR A 704 4.32 4.04 -18.76
CA THR A 704 4.85 4.67 -17.53
C THR A 704 4.15 4.13 -16.29
N ILE A 705 2.81 3.96 -16.37
CA ILE A 705 2.05 3.36 -15.27
C ILE A 705 2.46 1.91 -15.04
N ASP A 706 2.55 1.11 -16.11
CA ASP A 706 2.95 -0.29 -16.03
C ASP A 706 4.38 -0.46 -15.48
N ASP A 707 5.30 0.41 -15.84
CA ASP A 707 6.66 0.45 -15.28
C ASP A 707 6.66 0.76 -13.79
N ILE A 708 5.90 1.78 -13.37
CA ILE A 708 5.77 2.15 -11.95
C ILE A 708 5.14 1.01 -11.16
N LEU A 709 4.04 0.45 -11.67
CA LEU A 709 3.32 -0.66 -11.03
C LEU A 709 4.18 -1.93 -10.95
N GLY A 710 4.94 -2.23 -12.02
CA GLY A 710 5.91 -3.32 -12.03
C GLY A 710 6.97 -3.16 -10.94
N LYS A 711 7.51 -1.96 -10.79
CA LYS A 711 8.50 -1.62 -9.76
C LYS A 711 7.93 -1.76 -8.35
N VAL A 712 6.74 -1.22 -8.10
CA VAL A 712 6.03 -1.36 -6.81
C VAL A 712 5.76 -2.84 -6.50
N SER A 713 5.30 -3.60 -7.49
CA SER A 713 5.06 -5.04 -7.38
C SER A 713 6.32 -5.81 -6.97
N TYR A 714 7.47 -5.45 -7.53
CA TYR A 714 8.75 -6.07 -7.20
C TYR A 714 9.16 -5.80 -5.75
N VAL A 715 9.06 -4.53 -5.30
CA VAL A 715 9.37 -4.14 -3.91
C VAL A 715 8.48 -4.88 -2.92
N VAL A 716 7.17 -4.88 -3.15
CA VAL A 716 6.19 -5.60 -2.32
C VAL A 716 6.49 -7.09 -2.26
N SER A 717 6.85 -7.70 -3.41
CA SER A 717 7.20 -9.11 -3.49
C SER A 717 8.49 -9.45 -2.75
N PHE A 718 9.50 -8.60 -2.85
CA PHE A 718 10.77 -8.79 -2.13
C PHE A 718 10.58 -8.73 -0.61
N ILE A 719 9.85 -7.72 -0.13
CA ILE A 719 9.56 -7.56 1.30
C ILE A 719 8.76 -8.75 1.83
N ALA A 720 7.76 -9.20 1.08
CA ALA A 720 6.99 -10.39 1.41
C ALA A 720 7.87 -11.65 1.47
N ALA A 721 8.75 -11.85 0.48
CA ALA A 721 9.67 -12.99 0.43
C ALA A 721 10.64 -12.99 1.63
N PHE A 722 11.19 -11.83 1.98
CA PHE A 722 12.06 -11.67 3.14
C PHE A 722 11.33 -12.04 4.45
N THR A 723 10.09 -11.60 4.62
CA THR A 723 9.27 -11.90 5.80
C THR A 723 8.89 -13.40 5.84
N VAL A 724 8.57 -13.99 4.70
CA VAL A 724 8.32 -15.44 4.59
C VAL A 724 9.57 -16.24 4.97
N ALA A 725 10.75 -15.84 4.50
CA ALA A 725 12.01 -16.48 4.87
C ALA A 725 12.26 -16.41 6.39
N THR A 726 12.00 -15.26 7.00
CA THR A 726 12.05 -15.07 8.47
C THR A 726 11.07 -16.01 9.17
N GLY A 727 9.84 -16.13 8.68
CA GLY A 727 8.82 -17.02 9.22
C GLY A 727 9.22 -18.50 9.15
N VAL A 728 9.83 -18.92 8.04
CA VAL A 728 10.36 -20.28 7.88
C VAL A 728 11.44 -20.59 8.93
N LEU A 729 12.36 -19.64 9.19
CA LEU A 729 13.39 -19.81 10.22
C LEU A 729 12.80 -19.91 11.63
N VAL A 730 11.80 -19.08 11.94
CA VAL A 730 11.08 -19.15 13.23
C VAL A 730 10.35 -20.49 13.39
N LEU A 731 9.67 -20.93 12.34
CA LEU A 731 8.97 -22.23 12.30
C LEU A 731 9.95 -23.39 12.51
N ALA A 732 11.09 -23.36 11.83
CA ALA A 732 12.16 -24.34 12.02
C ALA A 732 12.68 -24.31 13.47
N GLY A 733 12.90 -23.16 14.06
CA GLY A 733 13.29 -22.98 15.46
C GLY A 733 12.28 -23.58 16.43
N ALA A 734 10.99 -23.39 16.22
CA ALA A 734 9.92 -23.97 17.03
C ALA A 734 9.92 -25.51 16.99
N VAL A 735 10.11 -26.12 15.82
CA VAL A 735 10.20 -27.56 15.65
C VAL A 735 11.49 -28.12 16.29
N LEU A 736 12.65 -27.48 16.03
CA LEU A 736 13.94 -27.86 16.60
C LEU A 736 13.93 -27.83 18.14
N SER A 737 13.20 -26.89 18.73
CA SER A 737 13.05 -26.79 20.18
C SER A 737 12.39 -28.01 20.82
N GLY A 738 11.57 -28.73 20.08
CA GLY A 738 10.91 -30.00 20.55
C GLY A 738 11.82 -31.21 20.66
N ARG A 739 13.01 -31.18 20.04
CA ARG A 739 13.92 -32.33 19.85
C ARG A 739 14.32 -33.04 21.14
N PHE A 740 14.68 -32.29 22.17
CA PHE A 740 15.30 -32.87 23.39
C PHE A 740 14.35 -33.73 24.23
N GLN A 741 13.06 -33.43 24.22
CA GLN A 741 12.08 -34.24 24.94
C GLN A 741 11.85 -35.60 24.26
N ARG A 742 12.00 -35.64 22.94
CA ARG A 742 11.78 -36.85 22.14
C ARG A 742 12.93 -37.85 22.20
N ILE A 743 14.13 -37.42 22.61
CA ILE A 743 15.26 -38.33 22.81
C ILE A 743 14.85 -39.40 23.82
N ARG A 744 14.25 -38.97 24.93
CA ARG A 744 13.85 -39.89 26.01
C ARG A 744 12.77 -40.87 25.58
N GLU A 745 11.73 -40.39 24.89
CA GLU A 745 10.64 -41.26 24.40
C GLU A 745 11.15 -42.24 23.33
N THR A 746 12.03 -41.78 22.45
CA THR A 746 12.63 -42.63 21.41
C THR A 746 13.52 -43.72 22.01
N VAL A 747 14.30 -43.40 23.04
CA VAL A 747 15.13 -44.35 23.75
C VAL A 747 14.29 -45.41 24.46
N LEU A 748 13.21 -45.01 25.13
CA LEU A 748 12.28 -45.97 25.77
C LEU A 748 11.62 -46.89 24.75
N LEU A 749 11.20 -46.38 23.58
CA LEU A 749 10.64 -47.26 22.54
C LEU A 749 11.68 -48.22 21.95
N ARG A 750 12.96 -47.79 21.86
CA ARG A 750 14.05 -48.69 21.43
C ARG A 750 14.37 -49.79 22.43
N THR A 751 14.34 -49.49 23.72
CA THR A 751 14.54 -50.52 24.76
C THR A 751 13.39 -51.52 24.76
N LEU A 752 12.19 -51.14 24.31
CA LEU A 752 11.04 -52.03 24.11
C LEU A 752 11.06 -52.75 22.74
N GLY A 753 12.13 -52.62 21.93
CA GLY A 753 12.33 -53.38 20.69
C GLY A 753 11.88 -52.68 19.42
N ALA A 754 11.52 -51.36 19.45
CA ALA A 754 11.16 -50.65 18.26
C ALA A 754 12.36 -50.43 17.30
N THR A 755 12.18 -50.79 16.02
CA THR A 755 13.19 -50.60 14.97
C THR A 755 13.37 -49.10 14.62
N ARG A 756 14.56 -48.79 14.08
CA ARG A 756 14.80 -47.37 13.59
C ARG A 756 13.77 -46.95 12.56
N ARG A 757 13.34 -47.82 11.66
CA ARG A 757 12.35 -47.54 10.64
C ARG A 757 10.97 -47.20 11.26
N GLN A 758 10.54 -47.96 12.26
CA GLN A 758 9.29 -47.69 12.97
C GLN A 758 9.32 -46.36 13.70
N LEU A 759 10.41 -45.98 14.34
CA LEU A 759 10.60 -44.71 15.01
C LEU A 759 10.48 -43.53 14.01
N TRP A 760 11.12 -43.65 12.85
CA TRP A 760 11.01 -42.68 11.78
C TRP A 760 9.56 -42.55 11.27
N GLN A 761 8.88 -43.63 11.03
CA GLN A 761 7.50 -43.65 10.58
C GLN A 761 6.54 -43.06 11.63
N ILE A 762 6.72 -43.33 12.92
CA ILE A 762 5.92 -42.75 14.01
C ILE A 762 6.09 -41.24 14.02
N GLN A 763 7.31 -40.73 13.91
CA GLN A 763 7.60 -39.31 13.88
C GLN A 763 7.04 -38.64 12.61
N LEU A 764 7.15 -39.32 11.46
CA LEU A 764 6.62 -38.84 10.20
C LEU A 764 5.08 -38.62 10.31
N VAL A 765 4.36 -39.62 10.83
CA VAL A 765 2.90 -39.51 11.05
C VAL A 765 2.57 -38.35 11.98
N GLU A 766 3.30 -38.22 13.08
CA GLU A 766 3.05 -37.17 14.06
C GLU A 766 3.25 -35.76 13.48
N TYR A 767 4.40 -35.52 12.79
CA TYR A 767 4.69 -34.22 12.17
C TYR A 767 3.78 -33.95 10.98
N ALA A 768 3.39 -34.97 10.20
CA ALA A 768 2.44 -34.81 9.10
C ALA A 768 1.07 -34.35 9.60
N VAL A 769 0.56 -34.99 10.65
CA VAL A 769 -0.73 -34.62 11.25
C VAL A 769 -0.67 -33.21 11.88
N LEU A 770 0.38 -32.92 12.67
CA LEU A 770 0.57 -31.60 13.28
C LEU A 770 0.71 -30.52 12.21
N GLY A 771 1.54 -30.75 11.21
CA GLY A 771 1.77 -29.80 10.11
C GLY A 771 0.50 -29.57 9.29
N PHE A 772 -0.23 -30.64 8.95
CA PHE A 772 -1.48 -30.54 8.20
C PHE A 772 -2.56 -29.76 8.96
N LEU A 773 -2.78 -30.08 10.23
CA LEU A 773 -3.80 -29.41 11.04
C LEU A 773 -3.45 -27.95 11.33
N ALA A 774 -2.17 -27.67 11.60
CA ALA A 774 -1.70 -26.30 11.78
C ALA A 774 -1.82 -25.48 10.48
N ALA A 775 -1.48 -26.08 9.34
CA ALA A 775 -1.58 -25.44 8.04
C ALA A 775 -3.04 -25.22 7.61
N LEU A 776 -3.92 -26.19 7.86
CA LEU A 776 -5.34 -26.08 7.55
C LEU A 776 -6.00 -24.95 8.39
N ALA A 777 -5.76 -24.95 9.70
CA ALA A 777 -6.31 -23.93 10.60
C ALA A 777 -5.71 -22.56 10.30
N GLY A 778 -4.39 -22.49 10.07
CA GLY A 778 -3.70 -21.25 9.69
C GLY A 778 -4.17 -20.70 8.34
N GLY A 779 -4.38 -21.60 7.37
CA GLY A 779 -4.90 -21.27 6.04
C GLY A 779 -6.32 -20.73 6.09
N GLY A 780 -7.21 -21.39 6.83
CA GLY A 780 -8.59 -20.91 7.00
C GLY A 780 -8.67 -19.52 7.66
N LEU A 781 -7.88 -19.30 8.70
CA LEU A 781 -7.78 -17.99 9.34
C LEU A 781 -7.17 -16.94 8.42
N ALA A 782 -6.16 -17.30 7.61
CA ALA A 782 -5.53 -16.38 6.66
C ALA A 782 -6.50 -15.94 5.56
N LEU A 783 -7.34 -16.83 5.05
CA LEU A 783 -8.39 -16.48 4.10
C LEU A 783 -9.40 -15.51 4.71
N GLY A 784 -9.84 -15.74 5.95
CA GLY A 784 -10.72 -14.83 6.67
C GLY A 784 -10.08 -13.46 6.92
N ALA A 785 -8.82 -13.44 7.36
CA ALA A 785 -8.07 -12.21 7.59
C ALA A 785 -7.85 -11.42 6.30
N ASN A 786 -7.51 -12.12 5.19
CA ASN A 786 -7.38 -11.49 3.88
C ASN A 786 -8.70 -10.86 3.40
N ALA A 787 -9.82 -11.54 3.59
CA ALA A 787 -11.14 -10.99 3.26
C ALA A 787 -11.45 -9.70 4.06
N LEU A 788 -11.15 -9.71 5.36
CA LEU A 788 -11.31 -8.52 6.21
C LEU A 788 -10.37 -7.37 5.79
N LEU A 789 -9.10 -7.67 5.51
CA LEU A 789 -8.13 -6.67 5.04
C LEU A 789 -8.52 -6.10 3.67
N ALA A 790 -8.94 -6.95 2.73
CA ALA A 790 -9.40 -6.54 1.42
C ALA A 790 -10.58 -5.57 1.53
N HIS A 791 -11.57 -5.89 2.37
CA HIS A 791 -12.78 -5.08 2.52
C HIS A 791 -12.54 -3.78 3.31
N PHE A 792 -11.91 -3.85 4.50
CA PHE A 792 -11.81 -2.70 5.41
C PHE A 792 -10.57 -1.83 5.21
N VAL A 793 -9.46 -2.40 4.73
CA VAL A 793 -8.18 -1.68 4.56
C VAL A 793 -7.98 -1.28 3.11
N PHE A 794 -8.01 -2.25 2.18
CA PHE A 794 -7.71 -2.01 0.77
C PHE A 794 -8.94 -1.62 -0.08
N LYS A 795 -10.14 -1.74 0.48
CA LYS A 795 -11.43 -1.42 -0.19
C LYS A 795 -11.53 -2.06 -1.58
N THR A 796 -11.18 -3.33 -1.67
CA THR A 796 -11.20 -4.13 -2.89
C THR A 796 -11.85 -5.48 -2.64
N SER A 797 -12.23 -6.19 -3.70
CA SER A 797 -12.69 -7.57 -3.60
C SER A 797 -11.52 -8.48 -3.22
N PRO A 798 -11.71 -9.42 -2.27
CA PRO A 798 -10.66 -10.36 -1.89
C PRO A 798 -10.36 -11.33 -3.03
N VAL A 799 -9.07 -11.52 -3.32
CA VAL A 799 -8.61 -12.54 -4.26
C VAL A 799 -8.39 -13.84 -3.49
N PHE A 800 -8.92 -14.94 -3.99
CA PHE A 800 -8.77 -16.28 -3.40
C PHE A 800 -7.98 -17.19 -4.35
N PRO A 801 -6.65 -17.07 -4.42
CA PRO A 801 -5.84 -17.89 -5.29
C PRO A 801 -5.69 -19.31 -4.71
N VAL A 802 -6.56 -20.23 -5.15
CA VAL A 802 -6.61 -21.62 -4.63
C VAL A 802 -5.25 -22.29 -4.76
N VAL A 803 -4.56 -22.11 -5.87
CA VAL A 803 -3.23 -22.70 -6.11
C VAL A 803 -2.23 -22.21 -5.06
N THR A 804 -2.17 -20.90 -4.80
CA THR A 804 -1.28 -20.31 -3.79
C THR A 804 -1.56 -20.86 -2.39
N VAL A 805 -2.85 -20.97 -2.03
CA VAL A 805 -3.25 -21.52 -0.72
C VAL A 805 -2.83 -22.98 -0.58
N VAL A 806 -3.10 -23.80 -1.59
CA VAL A 806 -2.73 -25.22 -1.59
C VAL A 806 -1.20 -25.38 -1.55
N CYS A 807 -0.46 -24.64 -2.36
CA CYS A 807 1.01 -24.63 -2.35
C CYS A 807 1.57 -24.22 -0.99
N ALA A 808 0.98 -23.19 -0.33
CA ALA A 808 1.39 -22.76 1.00
C ALA A 808 1.14 -23.83 2.06
N ILE A 809 -0.02 -24.48 2.04
CA ILE A 809 -0.34 -25.59 2.95
C ILE A 809 0.64 -26.76 2.77
N VAL A 810 0.88 -27.16 1.53
CA VAL A 810 1.80 -28.26 1.19
C VAL A 810 3.24 -27.88 1.59
N SER A 811 3.68 -26.65 1.31
CA SER A 811 5.01 -26.18 1.69
C SER A 811 5.19 -26.13 3.20
N ALA A 812 4.21 -25.62 3.95
CA ALA A 812 4.25 -25.57 5.41
C ALA A 812 4.30 -26.98 6.02
N MET A 813 3.51 -27.91 5.48
CA MET A 813 3.57 -29.33 5.89
C MET A 813 4.93 -29.94 5.54
N GLY A 814 5.46 -29.68 4.35
CA GLY A 814 6.77 -30.16 3.90
C GLY A 814 7.91 -29.64 4.77
N ILE A 815 7.91 -28.33 5.09
CA ILE A 815 8.90 -27.71 5.98
C ILE A 815 8.82 -28.33 7.38
N THR A 816 7.60 -28.50 7.92
CA THR A 816 7.39 -29.11 9.24
C THR A 816 7.93 -30.56 9.29
N LEU A 817 7.65 -31.32 8.24
CA LEU A 817 8.17 -32.69 8.07
C LEU A 817 9.70 -32.68 7.94
N LEU A 818 10.25 -31.91 7.04
CA LEU A 818 11.69 -31.84 6.77
C LEU A 818 12.47 -31.45 8.04
N VAL A 819 12.07 -30.37 8.68
CA VAL A 819 12.73 -29.86 9.89
C VAL A 819 12.54 -30.84 11.04
N GLY A 820 11.34 -31.42 11.21
CA GLY A 820 11.06 -32.45 12.22
C GLY A 820 11.91 -33.70 12.07
N LEU A 821 12.04 -34.20 10.84
CA LEU A 821 12.85 -35.35 10.52
C LEU A 821 14.36 -35.08 10.66
N LEU A 822 14.83 -33.92 10.16
CA LEU A 822 16.24 -33.50 10.30
C LEU A 822 16.62 -33.33 11.79
N ALA A 823 15.73 -32.67 12.55
CA ALA A 823 15.93 -32.49 13.99
C ALA A 823 16.11 -33.83 14.73
N ASN A 824 15.38 -34.87 14.32
CA ASN A 824 15.37 -36.15 14.98
C ASN A 824 16.39 -37.15 14.42
N ARG A 825 17.06 -36.84 13.29
CA ARG A 825 18.08 -37.71 12.70
C ARG A 825 19.21 -38.09 13.67
N SER A 826 19.62 -37.16 14.53
CA SER A 826 20.65 -37.44 15.57
C SER A 826 20.08 -38.19 16.76
N VAL A 827 18.78 -38.07 17.06
CA VAL A 827 18.11 -38.77 18.17
C VAL A 827 18.08 -40.28 17.93
N THR A 828 17.87 -40.69 16.70
CA THR A 828 17.81 -42.08 16.32
C THR A 828 19.19 -42.74 16.25
N ARG A 829 20.31 -41.99 16.29
CA ARG A 829 21.68 -42.48 16.22
C ARG A 829 22.32 -42.70 17.61
N HIS A 830 21.83 -42.05 18.68
CA HIS A 830 22.37 -42.21 20.02
C HIS A 830 22.14 -43.64 20.57
N PRO A 831 23.16 -44.28 21.15
CA PRO A 831 23.02 -45.54 21.79
C PRO A 831 22.12 -45.45 23.03
N PRO A 832 21.18 -46.39 23.27
CA PRO A 832 20.27 -46.30 24.42
C PRO A 832 21.01 -46.25 25.78
N LEU A 833 22.14 -46.97 25.90
CA LEU A 833 22.96 -47.05 27.11
C LEU A 833 23.58 -45.72 27.55
N GLU A 834 24.00 -44.87 26.61
CA GLU A 834 24.56 -43.54 26.96
C GLU A 834 23.53 -42.61 27.59
N VAL A 835 22.29 -42.62 27.07
CA VAL A 835 21.21 -41.77 27.57
C VAL A 835 20.71 -42.25 28.94
N LEU A 836 20.67 -43.57 29.16
CA LEU A 836 20.29 -44.15 30.44
C LEU A 836 21.38 -43.94 31.52
N ARG A 837 22.67 -43.92 31.14
CA ARG A 837 23.79 -43.63 32.06
C ARG A 837 23.85 -42.14 32.48
N GLN A 838 23.37 -41.25 31.68
CA GLN A 838 23.34 -39.80 32.04
C GLN A 838 22.20 -39.47 33.00
N GLU A 839 21.29 -40.38 33.27
CA GLU A 839 20.15 -40.20 34.20
C GLU A 839 20.35 -40.90 35.56
N VAL A 840 21.36 -41.77 35.70
CA VAL A 840 21.80 -42.33 36.96
C VAL A 840 22.99 -41.53 37.48
#